data_ee29cadfd8dd2fce8a73cacc6aca5a4b
#
_entry.id   ee29cadfd8dd2fce8a73cacc6aca5a4b
#
_cell.length_a   1.000
_cell.length_b   1.000
_cell.length_c   1.000
_cell.angle_alpha   90.00
_cell.angle_beta   90.00
_cell.angle_gamma   90.00
#
_symmetry.space_group_name_H-M   'P 1'
#
loop_
_entity.id
_entity.type
_entity.pdbx_description
1 polymer ?
#
loop_
_entity_poly.entity_id
_entity_poly.type
_entity_poly.pdbx_seq_one_letter_code
_entity_poly.pdbx_strand_id
1 'polypeptide(L)'
;MYRPVIRLLLTCPLRVGLLLCSLVLFVPNSLGQDAAISGSERPNVIIIFIDDMGFGDVGFNGATGPKTPHLDQMAREGMQFRDFYVGCAVCSGSRTALMTGTHYQRLNMAAVLFPNSNKGLHPDEVTIADMLLDAGYATKCVGKWHLGHLPPCLPTYQGFQSYFGIPYSNDMWIDPANRLADDIVLREGVTLEQLRAGEKQKNQVPLMRDEEVIEYPVDQSTITKRYTEEAIRFIRQHRDEPFFLYLPHTMVHLPLAVSDAFKNRTGKLIWDAIEEVDWSVGEILGELRRAGLDERTLVIFTSDNGAAVGSSLPLRAKKGSVYDGGIREPTVMRWPGRIPAGTVCREVAASIDVLPTLAKLCRAELPQRPIDGHNIWSLMSGAKGATSPHQTYCLTHGPGTVRSGKWKYYPWPEGQSGRKADRSARDHNQGDRPSVQLYDTVADIGETRNVANEHPGVVQRLQAAWEAHNKELSANRRPAADLIRPKDALSPSRPGTPGRRSNSNVAPLDWATVEPGKTYPSSSVANLVKQPFTLTCKLSGDLASGVVVAHGGTLTGYSMYLHDGQLTFAVRQSGDTIRRVSLPLRPASDWTIVASVTPTAIRLKVNDNRAEVWQGDGRLLRHPAEDLSIAFDSKMPVDPKGPTRRFDGTIKSIRFQID
;
A
#
# COMPACT_ATOMS: atom_id res chain seq x y z
N MET A 1 -57.31 55.52 -53.09
CA MET A 1 -56.84 56.42 -54.20
C MET A 1 -55.56 55.82 -54.75
N TYR A 2 -55.59 55.56 -56.04
CA TYR A 2 -54.50 55.42 -57.01
C TYR A 2 -53.45 54.34 -56.88
N ARG A 3 -53.60 53.35 -57.66
CA ARG A 3 -52.66 52.64 -58.52
C ARG A 3 -51.89 53.62 -59.42
N PRO A 4 -50.96 53.24 -60.29
CA PRO A 4 -50.34 51.94 -60.72
C PRO A 4 -48.82 52.17 -61.01
N VAL A 5 -48.03 51.35 -61.60
CA VAL A 5 -47.94 50.72 -62.92
C VAL A 5 -46.53 50.18 -63.11
N ILE A 6 -46.31 48.94 -63.42
CA ILE A 6 -45.88 48.27 -64.66
C ILE A 6 -44.40 48.37 -65.10
N ARG A 7 -43.89 47.21 -65.31
CA ARG A 7 -43.23 46.56 -66.47
C ARG A 7 -41.70 46.49 -66.42
N LEU A 8 -41.02 45.57 -66.90
CA LEU A 8 -41.18 44.39 -67.74
C LEU A 8 -39.83 43.71 -67.98
N LEU A 9 -39.81 42.37 -68.03
CA LEU A 9 -39.02 41.50 -68.92
C LEU A 9 -37.48 41.58 -68.91
N LEU A 10 -36.78 40.46 -68.77
CA LEU A 10 -36.51 39.45 -69.74
C LEU A 10 -35.66 38.30 -69.22
N THR A 11 -36.15 37.13 -69.19
CA THR A 11 -35.79 35.83 -69.82
C THR A 11 -34.38 35.24 -69.57
N CYS A 12 -34.38 34.08 -68.97
CA CYS A 12 -33.89 32.79 -69.38
C CYS A 12 -32.42 32.42 -69.37
N PRO A 13 -32.01 31.16 -69.33
CA PRO A 13 -32.47 30.00 -68.53
C PRO A 13 -31.32 29.15 -67.96
N LEU A 14 -31.72 28.17 -67.13
CA LEU A 14 -31.13 26.84 -66.89
C LEU A 14 -29.72 26.70 -66.34
N ARG A 15 -29.66 26.12 -65.14
CA ARG A 15 -29.21 24.74 -64.93
C ARG A 15 -29.55 24.30 -63.51
N VAL A 16 -30.36 23.24 -63.45
CA VAL A 16 -30.72 22.48 -62.25
C VAL A 16 -29.49 21.70 -61.80
N GLY A 17 -29.02 21.98 -60.57
CA GLY A 17 -28.08 21.17 -59.84
C GLY A 17 -28.70 20.83 -58.50
N LEU A 18 -29.23 19.58 -58.35
CA LEU A 18 -29.66 19.04 -57.07
C LEU A 18 -28.45 18.90 -56.18
N LEU A 19 -28.33 19.74 -55.16
CA LEU A 19 -27.48 19.48 -54.01
C LEU A 19 -28.38 18.89 -52.90
N LEU A 20 -28.31 17.56 -52.70
CA LEU A 20 -28.80 16.89 -51.52
C LEU A 20 -27.91 17.35 -50.34
N CYS A 21 -28.39 18.29 -49.53
CA CYS A 21 -27.87 18.53 -48.21
C CYS A 21 -28.32 17.41 -47.28
N SER A 22 -27.43 16.41 -47.07
CA SER A 22 -27.58 15.43 -46.03
C SER A 22 -27.37 16.15 -44.66
N LEU A 23 -28.48 16.43 -44.00
CA LEU A 23 -28.47 16.88 -42.60
C LEU A 23 -28.02 15.70 -41.75
N VAL A 24 -26.73 15.60 -41.45
CA VAL A 24 -26.19 14.71 -40.41
C VAL A 24 -26.61 15.32 -39.09
N LEU A 25 -27.66 14.78 -38.51
CA LEU A 25 -27.97 14.99 -37.10
C LEU A 25 -26.83 14.44 -36.25
N PHE A 26 -25.95 15.29 -35.81
CA PHE A 26 -25.03 15.01 -34.71
C PHE A 26 -25.90 14.81 -33.46
N VAL A 27 -26.16 13.56 -33.11
CA VAL A 27 -26.56 13.19 -31.75
C VAL A 27 -25.31 13.26 -30.92
N PRO A 28 -25.19 14.19 -29.96
CA PRO A 28 -24.07 14.14 -29.04
C PRO A 28 -24.25 12.87 -28.21
N ASN A 29 -23.37 11.88 -28.41
CA ASN A 29 -23.17 10.82 -27.48
C ASN A 29 -22.80 11.46 -26.13
N SER A 30 -23.74 11.54 -25.22
CA SER A 30 -23.49 11.87 -23.83
C SER A 30 -22.77 10.70 -23.17
N LEU A 31 -21.47 10.53 -23.50
CA LEU A 31 -20.53 9.91 -22.58
C LEU A 31 -20.61 10.72 -21.30
N GLY A 32 -20.98 10.05 -20.20
CA GLY A 32 -21.15 10.67 -18.91
C GLY A 32 -19.96 11.60 -18.62
N GLN A 33 -20.25 12.88 -18.43
CA GLN A 33 -19.29 13.84 -17.93
C GLN A 33 -18.89 13.35 -16.53
N ASP A 34 -17.75 12.64 -16.46
CA ASP A 34 -16.99 12.58 -15.21
C ASP A 34 -16.88 14.01 -14.71
N ALA A 35 -17.41 14.32 -13.52
CA ALA A 35 -17.27 15.62 -12.90
C ALA A 35 -15.76 15.91 -12.86
N ALA A 36 -15.32 16.76 -13.77
CA ALA A 36 -13.92 17.12 -13.88
C ALA A 36 -13.48 17.66 -12.52
N ILE A 37 -12.41 17.10 -11.97
CA ILE A 37 -11.74 17.67 -10.80
C ILE A 37 -11.23 19.03 -11.26
N SER A 38 -12.07 20.07 -11.14
CA SER A 38 -11.73 21.45 -11.50
C SER A 38 -10.93 22.05 -10.35
N GLY A 39 -9.64 21.80 -10.34
CA GLY A 39 -8.68 22.32 -9.37
C GLY A 39 -7.31 21.79 -9.72
N SER A 40 -6.31 22.66 -9.78
CA SER A 40 -4.93 22.29 -10.09
C SER A 40 -4.26 21.49 -8.97
N GLU A 41 -4.85 21.41 -7.79
CA GLU A 41 -4.24 20.83 -6.59
C GLU A 41 -4.61 19.36 -6.42
N ARG A 42 -3.58 18.54 -6.21
CA ARG A 42 -3.69 17.13 -5.83
C ARG A 42 -4.08 17.04 -4.34
N PRO A 43 -5.04 16.15 -3.94
CA PRO A 43 -5.45 16.04 -2.54
C PRO A 43 -4.35 15.43 -1.67
N ASN A 44 -4.33 15.80 -0.40
CA ASN A 44 -3.72 14.94 0.62
C ASN A 44 -4.58 13.71 0.82
N VAL A 45 -3.97 12.61 1.24
CA VAL A 45 -4.66 11.34 1.47
C VAL A 45 -4.31 10.81 2.86
N ILE A 46 -5.34 10.48 3.64
CA ILE A 46 -5.20 9.79 4.92
C ILE A 46 -6.06 8.52 4.88
N ILE A 47 -5.44 7.37 5.13
CA ILE A 47 -6.16 6.10 5.34
C ILE A 47 -6.01 5.71 6.81
N ILE A 48 -7.12 5.75 7.55
CA ILE A 48 -7.22 5.27 8.93
C ILE A 48 -7.77 3.85 8.87
N PHE A 49 -6.93 2.87 9.21
CA PHE A 49 -7.20 1.45 9.03
C PHE A 49 -7.15 0.73 10.36
N ILE A 50 -8.29 0.25 10.84
CA ILE A 50 -8.40 -0.29 12.18
C ILE A 50 -8.20 -1.81 12.17
N ASP A 51 -7.58 -2.34 13.21
CA ASP A 51 -7.35 -3.78 13.39
C ASP A 51 -8.52 -4.39 14.18
N ASP A 52 -9.25 -5.33 13.57
CA ASP A 52 -10.35 -6.09 14.19
C ASP A 52 -11.60 -5.28 14.61
N MET A 53 -11.86 -4.11 14.04
CA MET A 53 -13.09 -3.37 14.32
C MET A 53 -14.24 -3.90 13.46
N GLY A 54 -15.30 -4.39 14.11
CA GLY A 54 -16.45 -4.93 13.42
C GLY A 54 -17.46 -3.89 12.95
N PHE A 55 -18.32 -4.29 12.03
CA PHE A 55 -19.37 -3.45 11.45
C PHE A 55 -20.27 -2.81 12.51
N GLY A 56 -20.60 -3.55 13.57
CA GLY A 56 -21.49 -3.10 14.66
C GLY A 56 -20.76 -2.41 15.81
N ASP A 57 -19.49 -2.04 15.69
CA ASP A 57 -18.71 -1.38 16.74
C ASP A 57 -18.79 0.14 16.69
N VAL A 58 -19.42 0.73 15.65
CA VAL A 58 -19.49 2.18 15.42
C VAL A 58 -20.90 2.72 15.43
N GLY A 59 -21.09 3.94 15.96
CA GLY A 59 -22.40 4.57 16.13
C GLY A 59 -23.14 4.76 14.80
N PHE A 60 -22.49 5.17 13.73
CA PHE A 60 -23.11 5.36 12.41
C PHE A 60 -23.65 4.04 11.78
N ASN A 61 -23.25 2.87 12.31
CA ASN A 61 -23.82 1.56 11.97
C ASN A 61 -24.82 1.04 13.01
N GLY A 62 -25.12 1.82 14.06
CA GLY A 62 -26.10 1.49 15.09
C GLY A 62 -25.53 0.84 16.34
N ALA A 63 -24.24 0.97 16.63
CA ALA A 63 -23.66 0.53 17.90
C ALA A 63 -24.37 1.21 19.08
N THR A 64 -24.71 0.42 20.10
CA THR A 64 -25.36 0.91 21.34
C THR A 64 -24.44 0.88 22.55
N GLY A 65 -23.24 0.34 22.39
CA GLY A 65 -22.25 0.19 23.46
C GLY A 65 -21.24 1.33 23.53
N PRO A 66 -20.19 1.29 22.67
CA PRO A 66 -19.19 2.35 22.64
C PRO A 66 -19.77 3.63 22.04
N LYS A 67 -19.23 4.77 22.45
CA LYS A 67 -19.56 6.07 21.88
C LYS A 67 -18.51 6.48 20.85
N THR A 68 -18.94 6.71 19.62
CA THR A 68 -18.04 7.10 18.53
C THR A 68 -18.43 8.42 17.88
N PRO A 69 -18.49 9.53 18.67
CA PRO A 69 -19.03 10.82 18.20
C PRO A 69 -18.22 11.42 17.05
N HIS A 70 -16.90 11.17 16.97
CA HIS A 70 -16.04 11.70 15.90
C HIS A 70 -16.22 10.92 14.60
N LEU A 71 -16.34 9.60 14.67
CA LEU A 71 -16.68 8.75 13.52
C LEU A 71 -18.08 9.03 13.02
N ASP A 72 -19.05 9.24 13.93
CA ASP A 72 -20.40 9.63 13.58
C ASP A 72 -20.45 11.02 12.92
N GLN A 73 -19.59 11.94 13.36
CA GLN A 73 -19.44 13.25 12.72
C GLN A 73 -18.78 13.09 11.33
N MET A 74 -17.74 12.27 11.21
CA MET A 74 -17.11 11.97 9.92
C MET A 74 -18.13 11.39 8.93
N ALA A 75 -19.03 10.52 9.40
CA ALA A 75 -20.10 9.94 8.59
C ALA A 75 -21.15 10.99 8.16
N ARG A 76 -21.47 11.98 9.01
CA ARG A 76 -22.32 13.12 8.63
C ARG A 76 -21.66 14.08 7.65
N GLU A 77 -20.34 14.21 7.68
CA GLU A 77 -19.55 15.09 6.81
C GLU A 77 -19.07 14.41 5.53
N GLY A 78 -19.24 13.11 5.40
CA GLY A 78 -18.80 12.29 4.27
C GLY A 78 -19.87 11.32 3.79
N MET A 79 -19.43 10.24 3.15
CA MET A 79 -20.26 9.16 2.64
C MET A 79 -19.98 7.86 3.38
N GLN A 80 -21.04 7.19 3.86
CA GLN A 80 -20.97 5.85 4.42
C GLN A 80 -21.03 4.82 3.28
N PHE A 81 -20.07 3.90 3.22
CA PHE A 81 -20.11 2.75 2.32
C PHE A 81 -20.64 1.54 3.08
N ARG A 82 -21.88 1.14 2.77
CA ARG A 82 -22.54 0.05 3.51
C ARG A 82 -22.19 -1.34 3.00
N ASP A 83 -21.70 -1.45 1.76
CA ASP A 83 -21.30 -2.70 1.12
C ASP A 83 -19.81 -2.61 0.70
N PHE A 84 -18.94 -2.25 1.66
CA PHE A 84 -17.49 -2.20 1.47
C PHE A 84 -16.84 -3.48 1.99
N TYR A 85 -16.15 -4.17 1.10
CA TYR A 85 -15.53 -5.46 1.37
C TYR A 85 -14.01 -5.36 1.46
N VAL A 86 -13.41 -6.17 2.33
CA VAL A 86 -11.95 -6.30 2.41
C VAL A 86 -11.46 -7.52 1.65
N GLY A 87 -10.19 -7.54 1.27
CA GLY A 87 -9.61 -8.60 0.44
C GLY A 87 -9.33 -9.91 1.16
N CYS A 88 -9.49 -9.96 2.50
CA CYS A 88 -9.26 -11.13 3.32
C CYS A 88 -9.95 -10.96 4.67
N ALA A 89 -10.42 -12.06 5.27
CA ALA A 89 -11.04 -12.04 6.59
C ALA A 89 -10.03 -11.98 7.77
N VAL A 90 -8.74 -11.74 7.49
CA VAL A 90 -7.66 -11.62 8.48
C VAL A 90 -6.56 -10.66 7.99
N CYS A 91 -5.76 -10.17 8.93
CA CYS A 91 -4.90 -8.99 8.84
C CYS A 91 -3.97 -8.90 7.61
N SER A 92 -2.94 -9.77 7.48
CA SER A 92 -1.91 -9.59 6.44
C SER A 92 -2.48 -9.67 5.03
N GLY A 93 -3.41 -10.61 4.78
CA GLY A 93 -4.06 -10.72 3.48
C GLY A 93 -4.89 -9.50 3.12
N SER A 94 -5.63 -8.93 4.09
CA SER A 94 -6.43 -7.71 3.89
C SER A 94 -5.55 -6.49 3.66
N ARG A 95 -4.47 -6.33 4.45
CA ARG A 95 -3.50 -5.23 4.31
C ARG A 95 -2.76 -5.30 2.98
N THR A 96 -2.40 -6.52 2.52
CA THR A 96 -1.86 -6.74 1.17
C THR A 96 -2.83 -6.23 0.10
N ALA A 97 -4.10 -6.61 0.19
CA ALA A 97 -5.11 -6.24 -0.80
C ALA A 97 -5.32 -4.72 -0.86
N LEU A 98 -5.41 -4.05 0.29
CA LEU A 98 -5.51 -2.58 0.35
C LEU A 98 -4.30 -1.91 -0.29
N MET A 99 -3.07 -2.29 0.12
CA MET A 99 -1.85 -1.60 -0.31
C MET A 99 -1.55 -1.78 -1.78
N THR A 100 -1.91 -2.92 -2.38
CA THR A 100 -1.51 -3.27 -3.76
C THR A 100 -2.65 -3.23 -4.78
N GLY A 101 -3.90 -3.02 -4.35
CA GLY A 101 -5.06 -3.15 -5.22
C GLY A 101 -5.25 -4.57 -5.79
N THR A 102 -4.71 -5.59 -5.14
CA THR A 102 -4.57 -6.95 -5.68
C THR A 102 -4.90 -8.01 -4.63
N HIS A 103 -5.61 -9.07 -5.00
CA HIS A 103 -5.86 -10.18 -4.09
C HIS A 103 -4.55 -10.80 -3.57
N TYR A 104 -4.43 -10.99 -2.27
CA TYR A 104 -3.20 -11.45 -1.60
C TYR A 104 -2.72 -12.82 -2.10
N GLN A 105 -3.64 -13.70 -2.57
CA GLN A 105 -3.27 -15.00 -3.14
C GLN A 105 -2.57 -14.88 -4.49
N ARG A 106 -2.89 -13.83 -5.29
CA ARG A 106 -2.17 -13.54 -6.52
C ARG A 106 -0.70 -13.23 -6.25
N LEU A 107 -0.41 -12.62 -5.10
CA LEU A 107 0.93 -12.27 -4.66
C LEU A 107 1.60 -13.37 -3.83
N ASN A 108 0.98 -14.55 -3.76
CA ASN A 108 1.45 -15.67 -2.95
C ASN A 108 1.75 -15.31 -1.49
N MET A 109 1.04 -14.29 -0.98
CA MET A 109 1.14 -13.84 0.40
C MET A 109 0.37 -14.77 1.33
N ALA A 110 0.88 -14.97 2.55
CA ALA A 110 0.13 -15.64 3.60
C ALA A 110 -1.01 -14.75 4.11
N ALA A 111 -2.12 -15.36 4.51
CA ALA A 111 -3.24 -14.62 5.11
C ALA A 111 -2.84 -13.95 6.43
N VAL A 112 -1.92 -14.56 7.20
CA VAL A 112 -1.29 -14.00 8.41
C VAL A 112 0.20 -14.30 8.38
N LEU A 113 1.02 -13.27 8.55
CA LEU A 113 2.46 -13.38 8.75
C LEU A 113 2.79 -13.41 10.25
N PHE A 114 3.83 -14.13 10.62
CA PHE A 114 4.33 -14.23 12.00
C PHE A 114 5.78 -13.77 12.06
N PRO A 115 6.33 -13.45 13.25
CA PRO A 115 7.73 -13.06 13.38
C PRO A 115 8.74 -14.11 12.88
N ASN A 116 8.34 -15.38 12.82
CA ASN A 116 9.15 -16.46 12.23
C ASN A 116 8.80 -16.78 10.77
N SER A 117 8.00 -15.96 10.11
CA SER A 117 7.75 -16.07 8.66
C SER A 117 9.01 -15.67 7.90
N ASN A 118 9.26 -16.37 6.79
CA ASN A 118 10.39 -16.07 5.89
C ASN A 118 9.95 -15.33 4.64
N LYS A 119 8.68 -14.92 4.58
CA LYS A 119 8.07 -14.26 3.42
C LYS A 119 7.43 -12.94 3.82
N GLY A 120 7.39 -12.00 2.88
CA GLY A 120 6.68 -10.74 2.97
C GLY A 120 6.28 -10.21 1.61
N LEU A 121 5.73 -9.00 1.56
CA LEU A 121 5.32 -8.34 0.33
C LEU A 121 6.55 -8.10 -0.57
N HIS A 122 6.45 -8.57 -1.81
CA HIS A 122 7.57 -8.44 -2.75
C HIS A 122 7.79 -6.96 -3.10
N PRO A 123 9.04 -6.46 -3.09
CA PRO A 123 9.33 -5.05 -3.38
C PRO A 123 8.99 -4.63 -4.82
N ASP A 124 8.83 -5.59 -5.75
CA ASP A 124 8.35 -5.29 -7.10
C ASP A 124 6.83 -5.05 -7.17
N GLU A 125 6.09 -5.32 -6.11
CA GLU A 125 4.68 -4.95 -6.06
C GLU A 125 4.57 -3.46 -5.72
N VAL A 126 3.85 -2.73 -6.56
CA VAL A 126 3.64 -1.29 -6.36
C VAL A 126 2.53 -1.10 -5.34
N THR A 127 2.86 -0.52 -4.20
CA THR A 127 1.88 -0.15 -3.17
C THR A 127 1.27 1.22 -3.45
N ILE A 128 0.20 1.57 -2.72
CA ILE A 128 -0.31 2.96 -2.71
C ILE A 128 0.80 3.95 -2.38
N ALA A 129 1.70 3.60 -1.44
CA ALA A 129 2.79 4.49 -1.04
C ALA A 129 3.85 4.64 -2.12
N ASP A 130 4.27 3.55 -2.79
CA ASP A 130 5.18 3.63 -3.95
C ASP A 130 4.59 4.55 -5.04
N MET A 131 3.34 4.29 -5.41
CA MET A 131 2.64 5.03 -6.45
C MET A 131 2.53 6.53 -6.14
N LEU A 132 2.22 6.88 -4.88
CA LEU A 132 2.07 8.26 -4.47
C LEU A 132 3.43 8.95 -4.24
N LEU A 133 4.44 8.22 -3.78
CA LEU A 133 5.81 8.72 -3.70
C LEU A 133 6.35 9.10 -5.09
N ASP A 134 6.15 8.23 -6.10
CA ASP A 134 6.52 8.51 -7.49
C ASP A 134 5.76 9.72 -8.05
N ALA A 135 4.55 9.98 -7.57
CA ALA A 135 3.78 11.18 -7.88
C ALA A 135 4.22 12.41 -7.07
N GLY A 136 5.26 12.32 -6.24
CA GLY A 136 5.82 13.43 -5.45
C GLY A 136 5.05 13.75 -4.17
N TYR A 137 4.44 12.76 -3.54
CA TYR A 137 3.84 12.89 -2.21
C TYR A 137 4.87 12.62 -1.12
N ALA A 138 4.79 13.34 -0.01
CA ALA A 138 5.42 12.90 1.23
C ALA A 138 4.63 11.69 1.78
N THR A 139 5.31 10.62 2.17
CA THR A 139 4.65 9.35 2.55
C THR A 139 5.09 8.87 3.93
N LYS A 140 4.12 8.49 4.77
CA LYS A 140 4.41 7.94 6.11
C LYS A 140 3.44 6.82 6.50
N CYS A 141 3.99 5.76 7.10
CA CYS A 141 3.22 4.72 7.78
C CYS A 141 3.34 4.92 9.30
N VAL A 142 2.21 5.00 10.01
CA VAL A 142 2.16 5.12 11.46
C VAL A 142 1.23 4.06 12.04
N GLY A 143 1.77 2.97 12.58
CA GLY A 143 0.99 1.88 13.16
C GLY A 143 1.44 0.48 12.78
N LYS A 144 0.49 -0.47 12.74
CA LYS A 144 0.73 -1.89 12.42
C LYS A 144 0.95 -2.09 10.92
N TRP A 145 2.15 -2.57 10.53
CA TRP A 145 2.46 -2.89 9.13
C TRP A 145 1.93 -4.25 8.68
N HIS A 146 2.48 -5.32 9.20
CA HIS A 146 2.07 -6.73 9.00
C HIS A 146 2.22 -7.30 7.58
N LEU A 147 3.11 -6.73 6.75
CA LEU A 147 3.40 -7.20 5.39
C LEU A 147 4.84 -7.70 5.20
N GLY A 148 5.57 -7.88 6.29
CA GLY A 148 6.97 -8.30 6.37
C GLY A 148 7.74 -7.40 7.33
N HIS A 149 8.50 -8.00 8.24
CA HIS A 149 9.11 -7.34 9.39
C HIS A 149 10.62 -7.17 9.29
N LEU A 150 11.19 -7.59 8.17
CA LEU A 150 12.61 -7.48 7.83
C LEU A 150 12.76 -6.96 6.40
N PRO A 151 13.93 -6.43 6.02
CA PRO A 151 14.22 -6.13 4.62
C PRO A 151 13.99 -7.36 3.71
N PRO A 152 13.52 -7.17 2.47
CA PRO A 152 13.15 -5.89 1.83
C PRO A 152 11.66 -5.55 1.97
N CYS A 153 10.98 -5.97 3.03
CA CYS A 153 9.52 -5.92 3.15
C CYS A 153 9.01 -4.93 4.21
N LEU A 154 9.89 -4.18 4.90
CA LEU A 154 9.48 -3.12 5.82
C LEU A 154 8.81 -1.94 5.08
N PRO A 155 8.02 -1.09 5.74
CA PRO A 155 7.37 0.05 5.09
C PRO A 155 8.31 0.93 4.28
N THR A 156 9.53 1.16 4.76
CA THR A 156 10.56 1.97 4.10
C THR A 156 11.09 1.38 2.79
N TYR A 157 10.78 0.11 2.50
CA TYR A 157 11.05 -0.57 1.22
C TYR A 157 9.82 -0.68 0.34
N GLN A 158 8.68 -0.15 0.81
CA GLN A 158 7.36 -0.26 0.16
C GLN A 158 6.73 1.13 -0.03
N GLY A 159 7.57 2.13 -0.38
CA GLY A 159 7.15 3.46 -0.76
C GLY A 159 6.93 4.45 0.39
N PHE A 160 7.11 4.08 1.65
CA PHE A 160 7.04 5.01 2.76
C PHE A 160 8.40 5.62 3.09
N GLN A 161 8.51 6.95 3.08
CA GLN A 161 9.73 7.67 3.44
C GLN A 161 10.08 7.55 4.92
N SER A 162 9.08 7.26 5.77
CA SER A 162 9.29 7.03 7.19
C SER A 162 8.23 6.11 7.79
N TYR A 163 8.60 5.42 8.85
CA TYR A 163 7.77 4.48 9.56
C TYR A 163 7.86 4.68 11.08
N PHE A 164 6.72 4.55 11.76
CA PHE A 164 6.65 4.48 13.22
C PHE A 164 5.54 3.52 13.63
N GLY A 165 5.88 2.37 14.23
CA GLY A 165 4.84 1.41 14.60
C GLY A 165 5.36 0.01 14.92
N ILE A 166 4.44 -0.96 14.95
CA ILE A 166 4.77 -2.37 15.19
C ILE A 166 4.78 -3.14 13.86
N PRO A 167 5.79 -4.01 13.62
CA PRO A 167 5.97 -4.64 12.30
C PRO A 167 5.03 -5.81 12.03
N TYR A 168 4.32 -6.32 13.03
CA TYR A 168 3.34 -7.40 12.96
C TYR A 168 2.21 -7.19 13.98
N SER A 169 1.47 -8.24 14.36
CA SER A 169 0.35 -8.11 15.31
C SER A 169 0.84 -8.00 16.77
N ASN A 170 0.11 -7.26 17.59
CA ASN A 170 0.48 -6.94 18.96
C ASN A 170 0.39 -8.11 19.96
N ASP A 171 -0.19 -9.24 19.56
CA ASP A 171 -0.23 -10.51 20.31
C ASP A 171 1.00 -11.41 20.06
N MET A 172 1.91 -10.96 19.20
CA MET A 172 3.08 -11.71 18.77
C MET A 172 4.30 -11.46 19.69
N TRP A 173 5.50 -11.66 19.16
CA TRP A 173 6.79 -11.56 19.84
C TRP A 173 7.81 -10.92 18.90
N ILE A 174 8.99 -10.59 19.39
CA ILE A 174 10.06 -10.05 18.54
C ILE A 174 10.76 -11.16 17.74
N ASP A 175 11.13 -10.87 16.50
CA ASP A 175 12.13 -11.66 15.75
C ASP A 175 13.55 -11.17 16.15
N PRO A 176 14.45 -12.06 16.63
CA PRO A 176 15.83 -11.69 16.95
C PRO A 176 16.62 -11.07 15.79
N ALA A 177 16.14 -11.27 14.56
CA ALA A 177 16.73 -10.68 13.36
C ALA A 177 16.37 -9.19 13.17
N ASN A 178 15.42 -8.65 13.93
CA ASN A 178 15.14 -7.22 13.89
C ASN A 178 16.37 -6.42 14.32
N ARG A 179 16.63 -5.34 13.61
CA ARG A 179 17.70 -4.41 13.98
C ARG A 179 17.29 -3.59 15.18
N LEU A 180 18.19 -3.47 16.17
CA LEU A 180 17.99 -2.68 17.37
C LEU A 180 18.65 -1.31 17.20
N ALA A 181 18.00 -0.25 17.67
CA ALA A 181 18.63 1.06 17.81
C ALA A 181 19.71 1.02 18.89
N ASP A 182 20.74 1.85 18.75
CA ASP A 182 21.83 1.92 19.74
C ASP A 182 21.34 2.38 21.12
N ASP A 183 20.29 3.20 21.15
CA ASP A 183 19.63 3.77 22.34
C ASP A 183 18.28 3.10 22.64
N ILE A 184 18.10 1.83 22.25
CA ILE A 184 16.85 1.10 22.49
C ILE A 184 16.42 1.14 23.95
N VAL A 185 15.14 1.42 24.18
CA VAL A 185 14.53 1.34 25.51
C VAL A 185 14.06 -0.09 25.77
N LEU A 186 14.67 -0.76 26.75
CA LEU A 186 14.25 -2.07 27.22
C LEU A 186 13.36 -1.89 28.47
N ARG A 187 12.18 -2.54 28.45
CA ARG A 187 11.17 -2.49 29.51
C ARG A 187 11.01 -3.83 30.20
N GLU A 188 10.27 -3.86 31.30
CA GLU A 188 9.86 -5.08 32.03
C GLU A 188 11.03 -6.00 32.43
N GLY A 189 12.22 -5.40 32.67
CA GLY A 189 13.41 -6.16 33.06
C GLY A 189 14.04 -7.02 31.95
N VAL A 190 13.61 -6.83 30.70
CA VAL A 190 14.20 -7.53 29.55
C VAL A 190 15.63 -7.08 29.33
N THR A 191 16.53 -8.04 29.12
CA THR A 191 17.93 -7.78 28.76
C THR A 191 18.17 -7.96 27.27
N LEU A 192 19.23 -7.34 26.74
CA LEU A 192 19.65 -7.55 25.34
C LEU A 192 19.99 -9.02 25.06
N GLU A 193 20.49 -9.75 26.04
CA GLU A 193 20.79 -11.17 25.93
C GLU A 193 19.52 -11.99 25.72
N GLN A 194 18.50 -11.78 26.53
CA GLN A 194 17.18 -12.43 26.41
C GLN A 194 16.53 -12.14 25.05
N LEU A 195 16.60 -10.86 24.61
CA LEU A 195 16.08 -10.45 23.31
C LEU A 195 16.80 -11.17 22.17
N ARG A 196 18.11 -11.25 22.21
CA ARG A 196 18.93 -11.95 21.19
C ARG A 196 18.77 -13.47 21.24
N ALA A 197 18.46 -14.04 22.39
CA ALA A 197 18.14 -15.48 22.53
C ALA A 197 16.83 -15.86 21.82
N GLY A 198 15.99 -14.89 21.49
CA GLY A 198 14.77 -15.11 20.67
C GLY A 198 13.67 -15.88 21.39
N GLU A 199 13.57 -15.77 22.69
CA GLU A 199 12.48 -16.34 23.46
C GLU A 199 11.14 -15.78 22.99
N LYS A 200 10.20 -16.68 22.66
CA LYS A 200 8.87 -16.30 22.23
C LYS A 200 8.00 -15.85 23.39
N GLN A 201 8.06 -14.59 23.72
CA GLN A 201 7.18 -14.00 24.73
C GLN A 201 5.98 -13.36 24.06
N LYS A 202 4.83 -14.04 24.08
CA LYS A 202 3.56 -13.54 23.50
C LYS A 202 3.20 -12.18 24.11
N ASN A 203 2.58 -11.33 23.29
CA ASN A 203 2.17 -9.97 23.62
C ASN A 203 3.33 -8.99 23.88
N GLN A 204 4.56 -9.42 23.65
CA GLN A 204 5.74 -8.57 23.75
C GLN A 204 6.27 -8.27 22.35
N VAL A 205 5.86 -7.16 21.80
CA VAL A 205 6.21 -6.74 20.43
C VAL A 205 7.09 -5.49 20.46
N PRO A 206 7.96 -5.33 19.44
CA PRO A 206 8.80 -4.16 19.35
C PRO A 206 8.03 -2.96 18.82
N LEU A 207 8.41 -1.75 19.24
CA LEU A 207 8.11 -0.52 18.54
C LEU A 207 9.31 -0.17 17.67
N MET A 208 9.04 0.13 16.41
CA MET A 208 10.05 0.49 15.43
C MET A 208 9.93 1.96 15.02
N ARG A 209 11.06 2.54 14.69
CA ARG A 209 11.18 3.75 13.88
C ARG A 209 12.01 3.39 12.65
N ASP A 210 11.41 3.58 11.50
CA ASP A 210 11.97 3.17 10.22
C ASP A 210 12.36 1.67 10.22
N GLU A 211 13.63 1.34 10.28
CA GLU A 211 14.10 -0.05 10.27
C GLU A 211 14.55 -0.56 11.64
N GLU A 212 14.53 0.27 12.68
CA GLU A 212 15.13 -0.04 13.97
C GLU A 212 14.09 -0.15 15.07
N VAL A 213 14.28 -1.14 15.93
CA VAL A 213 13.52 -1.28 17.16
C VAL A 213 14.03 -0.24 18.16
N ILE A 214 13.17 0.69 18.55
CA ILE A 214 13.48 1.77 19.49
C ILE A 214 12.99 1.49 20.92
N GLU A 215 12.07 0.51 21.08
CA GLU A 215 11.50 0.13 22.36
C GLU A 215 11.06 -1.33 22.35
N TYR A 216 11.39 -2.08 23.40
CA TYR A 216 10.95 -3.47 23.55
C TYR A 216 10.83 -3.89 25.04
N PRO A 217 9.73 -4.59 25.42
CA PRO A 217 8.47 -4.59 24.69
C PRO A 217 7.83 -3.21 24.68
N VAL A 218 7.03 -2.89 23.64
CA VAL A 218 6.32 -1.62 23.64
C VAL A 218 5.25 -1.59 24.71
N ASP A 219 5.08 -0.46 25.36
CA ASP A 219 3.92 -0.21 26.23
C ASP A 219 2.67 -0.01 25.37
N GLN A 220 1.88 -1.09 25.23
CA GLN A 220 0.70 -1.12 24.37
C GLN A 220 -0.39 -0.15 24.84
N SER A 221 -0.41 0.27 26.09
CA SER A 221 -1.37 1.24 26.59
C SER A 221 -1.16 2.64 26.02
N THR A 222 0.02 2.92 25.48
CA THR A 222 0.38 4.24 24.95
C THR A 222 0.32 4.34 23.43
N ILE A 223 0.18 3.20 22.71
CA ILE A 223 0.41 3.21 21.25
C ILE A 223 -0.63 3.98 20.45
N THR A 224 -1.93 3.90 20.80
CA THR A 224 -2.97 4.67 20.10
C THR A 224 -2.70 6.17 20.20
N LYS A 225 -2.37 6.65 21.39
CA LYS A 225 -2.00 8.06 21.61
C LYS A 225 -0.72 8.44 20.84
N ARG A 226 0.34 7.62 20.93
CA ARG A 226 1.63 7.88 20.24
C ARG A 226 1.48 7.89 18.72
N TYR A 227 0.65 7.01 18.16
CA TYR A 227 0.34 7.01 16.73
C TYR A 227 -0.38 8.29 16.33
N THR A 228 -1.36 8.73 17.12
CA THR A 228 -2.08 9.98 16.88
C THR A 228 -1.14 11.19 16.91
N GLU A 229 -0.27 11.29 17.91
CA GLU A 229 0.71 12.37 18.03
C GLU A 229 1.73 12.37 16.87
N GLU A 230 2.18 11.19 16.43
CA GLU A 230 3.11 11.07 15.31
C GLU A 230 2.43 11.43 13.97
N ALA A 231 1.18 11.04 13.79
CA ALA A 231 0.37 11.41 12.63
C ALA A 231 0.13 12.93 12.55
N ILE A 232 -0.22 13.57 13.67
CA ILE A 232 -0.39 15.03 13.76
C ILE A 232 0.93 15.75 13.45
N ARG A 233 2.04 15.25 13.96
CA ARG A 233 3.36 15.83 13.67
C ARG A 233 3.68 15.78 12.18
N PHE A 234 3.41 14.66 11.53
CA PHE A 234 3.59 14.49 10.09
C PHE A 234 2.70 15.45 9.29
N ILE A 235 1.41 15.58 9.62
CA ILE A 235 0.49 16.52 8.96
C ILE A 235 1.01 17.97 9.05
N ARG A 236 1.51 18.38 10.22
CA ARG A 236 2.08 19.73 10.41
C ARG A 236 3.36 19.97 9.61
N GLN A 237 4.23 18.96 9.52
CA GLN A 237 5.49 19.05 8.79
C GLN A 237 5.28 19.15 7.27
N HIS A 238 4.23 18.54 6.74
CA HIS A 238 3.95 18.47 5.30
C HIS A 238 2.72 19.27 4.87
N ARG A 239 2.34 20.31 5.62
CA ARG A 239 1.15 21.12 5.35
C ARG A 239 1.18 21.85 4.01
N ASP A 240 2.38 22.12 3.47
CA ASP A 240 2.61 22.92 2.27
C ASP A 240 2.89 22.08 1.01
N GLU A 241 2.86 20.74 1.13
CA GLU A 241 3.04 19.80 0.03
C GLU A 241 2.03 18.64 0.12
N PRO A 242 1.72 17.95 -0.98
CA PRO A 242 0.82 16.80 -0.93
C PRO A 242 1.44 15.65 -0.12
N PHE A 243 0.62 15.01 0.71
CA PHE A 243 1.08 13.91 1.54
C PHE A 243 0.12 12.71 1.54
N PHE A 244 0.68 11.54 1.80
CA PHE A 244 -0.03 10.30 2.08
C PHE A 244 0.33 9.79 3.47
N LEU A 245 -0.66 9.70 4.34
CA LEU A 245 -0.55 9.11 5.67
C LEU A 245 -1.35 7.81 5.72
N TYR A 246 -0.67 6.69 5.92
CA TYR A 246 -1.29 5.43 6.29
C TYR A 246 -1.22 5.28 7.80
N LEU A 247 -2.38 5.29 8.47
CA LEU A 247 -2.54 5.21 9.92
C LEU A 247 -3.24 3.89 10.30
N PRO A 248 -2.54 2.75 10.23
CA PRO A 248 -3.08 1.46 10.64
C PRO A 248 -2.99 1.27 12.16
N HIS A 249 -4.07 1.63 12.87
CA HIS A 249 -4.14 1.42 14.31
C HIS A 249 -3.99 -0.06 14.68
N THR A 250 -3.32 -0.32 15.79
CA THR A 250 -3.16 -1.67 16.36
C THR A 250 -4.38 -2.10 17.14
N MET A 251 -5.01 -1.15 17.87
CA MET A 251 -6.28 -1.37 18.54
C MET A 251 -7.40 -1.33 17.48
N VAL A 252 -8.40 -2.19 17.57
CA VAL A 252 -8.87 -2.92 18.75
C VAL A 252 -8.51 -4.42 18.76
N HIS A 253 -7.36 -4.81 18.20
CA HIS A 253 -6.89 -6.19 18.24
C HIS A 253 -6.43 -6.60 19.65
N LEU A 254 -6.60 -7.88 20.00
CA LEU A 254 -6.10 -8.45 21.27
C LEU A 254 -4.54 -8.54 21.28
N PRO A 255 -3.91 -8.33 22.45
CA PRO A 255 -4.47 -7.91 23.73
C PRO A 255 -4.91 -6.44 23.67
N LEU A 256 -6.06 -6.15 24.30
CA LEU A 256 -6.56 -4.79 24.37
C LEU A 256 -5.75 -3.99 25.40
N ALA A 257 -5.42 -2.76 25.03
CA ALA A 257 -4.80 -1.79 25.92
C ALA A 257 -5.29 -0.38 25.56
N VAL A 258 -5.39 0.50 26.56
CA VAL A 258 -5.83 1.88 26.39
C VAL A 258 -5.00 2.78 27.28
N SER A 259 -4.88 4.05 26.92
CA SER A 259 -4.25 5.05 27.78
C SER A 259 -5.07 5.31 29.03
N ASP A 260 -4.41 5.87 30.06
CA ASP A 260 -5.06 6.17 31.36
C ASP A 260 -6.31 7.05 31.18
N ALA A 261 -6.34 7.91 30.18
CA ALA A 261 -7.49 8.77 29.87
C ALA A 261 -8.73 7.98 29.46
N PHE A 262 -8.58 6.76 28.95
CA PHE A 262 -9.68 5.90 28.48
C PHE A 262 -9.93 4.68 29.37
N LYS A 263 -9.07 4.44 30.34
CA LYS A 263 -9.15 3.26 31.22
C LYS A 263 -10.39 3.29 32.09
N ASN A 264 -11.18 2.21 32.05
CA ASN A 264 -12.40 2.00 32.85
C ASN A 264 -13.52 3.04 32.61
N ARG A 265 -13.56 3.70 31.45
CA ARG A 265 -14.60 4.70 31.14
C ARG A 265 -15.98 4.09 30.94
N THR A 266 -16.02 2.92 30.26
CA THR A 266 -17.27 2.27 29.86
C THR A 266 -17.56 1.01 30.67
N GLY A 267 -16.62 0.53 31.47
CA GLY A 267 -16.69 -0.73 32.17
C GLY A 267 -16.40 -1.96 31.28
N LYS A 268 -16.06 -1.76 29.99
CA LYS A 268 -15.65 -2.80 29.06
C LYS A 268 -14.43 -2.34 28.26
N LEU A 269 -13.31 -3.01 28.44
CA LEU A 269 -12.03 -2.60 27.82
C LEU A 269 -12.10 -2.48 26.29
N ILE A 270 -12.90 -3.34 25.61
CA ILE A 270 -13.11 -3.24 24.16
C ILE A 270 -13.80 -1.92 23.78
N TRP A 271 -14.77 -1.45 24.57
CA TRP A 271 -15.46 -0.17 24.32
C TRP A 271 -14.52 1.02 24.62
N ASP A 272 -13.72 0.92 25.71
CA ASP A 272 -12.71 1.92 26.01
C ASP A 272 -11.71 2.06 24.85
N ALA A 273 -11.27 0.95 24.24
CA ALA A 273 -10.37 0.95 23.10
C ALA A 273 -11.01 1.53 21.83
N ILE A 274 -12.29 1.23 21.58
CA ILE A 274 -13.03 1.82 20.45
C ILE A 274 -13.16 3.35 20.65
N GLU A 275 -13.47 3.80 21.86
CA GLU A 275 -13.59 5.23 22.18
C GLU A 275 -12.23 5.96 22.07
N GLU A 276 -11.10 5.31 22.38
CA GLU A 276 -9.78 5.89 22.17
C GLU A 276 -9.40 5.99 20.70
N VAL A 277 -9.80 5.02 19.88
CA VAL A 277 -9.66 5.10 18.41
C VAL A 277 -10.53 6.23 17.85
N ASP A 278 -11.78 6.36 18.31
CA ASP A 278 -12.66 7.47 17.92
C ASP A 278 -12.06 8.83 18.28
N TRP A 279 -11.49 8.97 19.49
CA TRP A 279 -10.74 10.17 19.88
C TRP A 279 -9.59 10.47 18.92
N SER A 280 -8.80 9.45 18.55
CA SER A 280 -7.71 9.61 17.58
C SER A 280 -8.21 10.17 16.24
N VAL A 281 -9.32 9.64 15.71
CA VAL A 281 -9.96 10.18 14.49
C VAL A 281 -10.34 11.65 14.69
N GLY A 282 -10.92 11.99 15.85
CA GLY A 282 -11.29 13.37 16.20
C GLY A 282 -10.09 14.32 16.20
N GLU A 283 -8.95 13.91 16.77
CA GLU A 283 -7.70 14.69 16.80
C GLU A 283 -7.13 14.92 15.39
N ILE A 284 -7.13 13.89 14.54
CA ILE A 284 -6.67 14.00 13.15
C ILE A 284 -7.56 14.96 12.36
N LEU A 285 -8.88 14.81 12.40
CA LEU A 285 -9.81 15.71 11.71
C LEU A 285 -9.72 17.14 12.27
N GLY A 286 -9.55 17.28 13.58
CA GLY A 286 -9.32 18.55 14.25
C GLY A 286 -8.02 19.23 13.77
N GLU A 287 -6.95 18.47 13.58
CA GLU A 287 -5.68 19.01 13.06
C GLU A 287 -5.82 19.47 11.61
N LEU A 288 -6.50 18.72 10.75
CA LEU A 288 -6.75 19.12 9.36
C LEU A 288 -7.49 20.46 9.29
N ARG A 289 -8.49 20.67 10.16
CA ARG A 289 -9.20 21.96 10.24
C ARG A 289 -8.30 23.09 10.75
N ARG A 290 -7.51 22.84 11.82
CA ARG A 290 -6.57 23.83 12.39
C ARG A 290 -5.51 24.25 11.38
N ALA A 291 -5.03 23.30 10.58
CA ALA A 291 -4.01 23.52 9.55
C ALA A 291 -4.56 24.12 8.24
N GLY A 292 -5.90 24.26 8.09
CA GLY A 292 -6.53 24.71 6.83
C GLY A 292 -6.43 23.69 5.69
N LEU A 293 -6.30 22.40 6.02
CA LEU A 293 -6.10 21.31 5.06
C LEU A 293 -7.38 20.50 4.81
N ASP A 294 -8.46 20.79 5.51
CA ASP A 294 -9.67 19.97 5.56
C ASP A 294 -10.30 19.76 4.17
N GLU A 295 -10.45 20.82 3.39
CA GLU A 295 -11.03 20.76 2.03
C GLU A 295 -10.08 20.16 0.98
N ARG A 296 -8.80 20.04 1.31
CA ARG A 296 -7.77 19.44 0.43
C ARG A 296 -7.38 18.03 0.81
N THR A 297 -8.07 17.40 1.76
CA THR A 297 -7.71 16.08 2.28
C THR A 297 -8.84 15.08 2.12
N LEU A 298 -8.57 13.99 1.40
CA LEU A 298 -9.40 12.79 1.41
C LEU A 298 -9.03 11.94 2.62
N VAL A 299 -10.01 11.66 3.48
CA VAL A 299 -9.86 10.76 4.63
C VAL A 299 -10.73 9.53 4.40
N ILE A 300 -10.11 8.35 4.43
CA ILE A 300 -10.77 7.04 4.35
C ILE A 300 -10.62 6.36 5.71
N PHE A 301 -11.73 6.01 6.34
CA PHE A 301 -11.79 5.21 7.56
C PHE A 301 -12.39 3.83 7.23
N THR A 302 -11.72 2.75 7.62
CA THR A 302 -12.24 1.38 7.51
C THR A 302 -11.47 0.43 8.42
N SER A 303 -11.89 -0.86 8.48
CA SER A 303 -11.21 -1.94 9.22
C SER A 303 -10.54 -2.94 8.28
N ASP A 304 -9.57 -3.71 8.79
CA ASP A 304 -8.89 -4.75 8.01
C ASP A 304 -9.69 -6.06 7.93
N ASN A 305 -10.50 -6.35 8.92
CA ASN A 305 -11.44 -7.48 8.97
C ASN A 305 -12.43 -7.28 10.10
N GLY A 306 -13.49 -8.08 10.11
CA GLY A 306 -14.52 -8.01 11.14
C GLY A 306 -14.03 -8.26 12.56
N ALA A 307 -14.88 -7.95 13.53
CA ALA A 307 -14.56 -8.01 14.94
C ALA A 307 -14.00 -9.37 15.38
N ALA A 308 -12.92 -9.35 16.17
CA ALA A 308 -12.51 -10.53 16.95
C ALA A 308 -13.29 -10.62 18.27
N VAL A 309 -13.34 -9.53 19.03
CA VAL A 309 -14.02 -9.40 20.34
C VAL A 309 -15.25 -8.51 20.26
N GLY A 310 -15.17 -7.43 19.50
CA GLY A 310 -16.26 -6.45 19.29
C GLY A 310 -17.52 -7.05 18.62
N SER A 311 -18.25 -6.24 17.91
CA SER A 311 -19.53 -6.58 17.29
C SER A 311 -19.50 -6.44 15.78
N SER A 312 -19.82 -7.49 15.05
CA SER A 312 -20.12 -7.41 13.61
C SER A 312 -21.62 -7.32 13.32
N LEU A 313 -22.47 -7.27 14.34
CA LEU A 313 -23.94 -7.21 14.15
C LEU A 313 -24.37 -6.03 13.28
N PRO A 314 -25.42 -6.20 12.44
CA PRO A 314 -26.28 -7.38 12.28
C PRO A 314 -25.72 -8.46 11.34
N LEU A 315 -24.49 -8.31 10.88
CA LEU A 315 -23.84 -9.22 9.94
C LEU A 315 -23.53 -10.58 10.58
N ARG A 316 -23.56 -11.64 9.77
CA ARG A 316 -23.26 -13.00 10.22
C ARG A 316 -21.76 -13.22 10.47
N ALA A 317 -21.43 -13.91 11.55
CA ALA A 317 -20.08 -14.30 11.96
C ALA A 317 -19.15 -13.11 12.28
N LYS A 318 -17.83 -13.32 12.29
CA LYS A 318 -16.78 -12.39 12.73
C LYS A 318 -15.46 -12.69 12.00
N LYS A 319 -14.37 -12.09 12.47
CA LYS A 319 -12.98 -12.28 12.00
C LYS A 319 -12.69 -13.75 11.62
N GLY A 320 -12.08 -13.94 10.46
CA GLY A 320 -11.67 -15.24 9.93
C GLY A 320 -12.79 -15.98 9.20
N SER A 321 -13.99 -15.41 9.13
CA SER A 321 -15.11 -15.93 8.36
C SER A 321 -15.28 -15.13 7.06
N VAL A 322 -15.74 -15.80 5.99
CA VAL A 322 -16.11 -15.16 4.73
C VAL A 322 -17.60 -14.79 4.67
N TYR A 323 -18.37 -15.02 5.72
CA TYR A 323 -19.66 -14.34 5.92
C TYR A 323 -19.44 -12.84 6.12
N ASP A 324 -20.45 -12.03 5.88
CA ASP A 324 -20.31 -10.57 5.87
C ASP A 324 -19.69 -9.99 7.14
N GLY A 325 -19.99 -10.56 8.31
CA GLY A 325 -19.40 -10.10 9.57
C GLY A 325 -17.90 -10.27 9.73
N GLY A 326 -17.24 -10.97 8.80
CA GLY A 326 -15.77 -11.09 8.79
C GLY A 326 -15.07 -10.28 7.70
N ILE A 327 -15.82 -9.76 6.72
CA ILE A 327 -15.22 -9.15 5.51
C ILE A 327 -15.93 -7.88 5.00
N ARG A 328 -17.06 -7.50 5.59
CA ARG A 328 -17.81 -6.28 5.27
C ARG A 328 -17.66 -5.30 6.42
N GLU A 329 -16.92 -4.22 6.16
CA GLU A 329 -16.35 -3.41 7.23
C GLU A 329 -17.01 -2.03 7.36
N PRO A 330 -17.02 -1.43 8.57
CA PRO A 330 -17.51 -0.08 8.77
C PRO A 330 -16.61 0.89 7.99
N THR A 331 -17.18 1.58 7.00
CA THR A 331 -16.40 2.43 6.09
C THR A 331 -17.04 3.79 5.89
N VAL A 332 -16.25 4.84 6.06
CA VAL A 332 -16.60 6.22 5.75
C VAL A 332 -15.49 6.84 4.91
N MET A 333 -15.87 7.53 3.84
CA MET A 333 -14.96 8.32 3.04
C MET A 333 -15.40 9.79 3.10
N ARG A 334 -14.47 10.67 3.48
CA ARG A 334 -14.76 12.09 3.69
C ARG A 334 -13.77 12.96 2.92
N TRP A 335 -14.31 13.86 2.12
CA TRP A 335 -13.57 14.92 1.45
C TRP A 335 -14.52 16.11 1.24
N PRO A 336 -14.46 17.12 2.10
CA PRO A 336 -15.38 18.26 2.04
C PRO A 336 -15.38 18.93 0.66
N GLY A 337 -16.59 19.24 0.16
CA GLY A 337 -16.76 19.84 -1.16
C GLY A 337 -16.57 18.90 -2.36
N ARG A 338 -16.16 17.64 -2.15
CA ARG A 338 -15.92 16.66 -3.21
C ARG A 338 -16.75 15.38 -3.04
N ILE A 339 -16.92 14.90 -1.81
CA ILE A 339 -17.79 13.78 -1.46
C ILE A 339 -19.04 14.36 -0.80
N PRO A 340 -20.24 14.01 -1.27
CA PRO A 340 -21.48 14.57 -0.72
C PRO A 340 -21.68 14.13 0.73
N ALA A 341 -21.84 15.12 1.61
CA ALA A 341 -21.99 14.92 3.04
C ALA A 341 -23.30 14.22 3.40
N GLY A 342 -23.27 13.35 4.41
CA GLY A 342 -24.43 12.67 4.97
C GLY A 342 -25.06 11.63 4.04
N THR A 343 -24.36 11.20 3.01
CA THR A 343 -24.88 10.24 2.03
C THR A 343 -24.46 8.80 2.34
N VAL A 344 -25.15 7.85 1.72
CA VAL A 344 -24.93 6.41 1.89
C VAL A 344 -24.81 5.74 0.53
N CYS A 345 -23.66 5.10 0.27
CA CYS A 345 -23.44 4.21 -0.87
C CYS A 345 -23.78 2.77 -0.48
N ARG A 346 -24.61 2.11 -1.31
CA ARG A 346 -24.98 0.69 -1.16
C ARG A 346 -24.47 -0.17 -2.32
N GLU A 347 -23.69 0.43 -3.21
CA GLU A 347 -22.99 -0.28 -4.26
C GLU A 347 -21.79 -1.04 -3.69
N VAL A 348 -21.50 -2.21 -4.25
CA VAL A 348 -20.36 -3.03 -3.85
C VAL A 348 -19.06 -2.29 -4.19
N ALA A 349 -18.24 -2.10 -3.18
CA ALA A 349 -16.87 -1.58 -3.31
C ALA A 349 -15.94 -2.41 -2.42
N ALA A 350 -14.65 -2.39 -2.71
CA ALA A 350 -13.70 -3.19 -1.97
C ALA A 350 -12.38 -2.44 -1.68
N SER A 351 -11.63 -2.92 -0.70
CA SER A 351 -10.35 -2.32 -0.32
C SER A 351 -9.33 -2.32 -1.46
N ILE A 352 -9.41 -3.28 -2.40
CA ILE A 352 -8.59 -3.30 -3.61
C ILE A 352 -8.85 -2.11 -4.55
N ASP A 353 -10.01 -1.47 -4.45
CA ASP A 353 -10.41 -0.35 -5.31
C ASP A 353 -9.75 0.98 -4.89
N VAL A 354 -9.18 1.02 -3.68
CA VAL A 354 -8.57 2.24 -3.14
C VAL A 354 -7.36 2.67 -3.99
N LEU A 355 -6.46 1.75 -4.33
CA LEU A 355 -5.26 2.07 -5.12
C LEU A 355 -5.61 2.70 -6.48
N PRO A 356 -6.41 2.07 -7.37
CA PRO A 356 -6.73 2.66 -8.67
C PRO A 356 -7.58 3.94 -8.56
N THR A 357 -8.36 4.09 -7.50
CA THR A 357 -9.08 5.34 -7.24
C THR A 357 -8.12 6.46 -6.87
N LEU A 358 -7.16 6.21 -5.98
CA LEU A 358 -6.13 7.19 -5.63
C LEU A 358 -5.23 7.52 -6.82
N ALA A 359 -4.90 6.56 -7.68
CA ALA A 359 -4.16 6.83 -8.91
C ALA A 359 -4.85 7.93 -9.75
N LYS A 360 -6.18 7.79 -9.95
CA LYS A 360 -6.99 8.80 -10.66
C LYS A 360 -6.99 10.15 -9.93
N LEU A 361 -7.27 10.16 -8.63
CA LEU A 361 -7.44 11.39 -7.84
C LEU A 361 -6.13 12.16 -7.67
N CYS A 362 -5.03 11.45 -7.48
CA CYS A 362 -3.70 12.02 -7.23
C CYS A 362 -2.89 12.21 -8.51
N ARG A 363 -3.44 11.86 -9.68
CA ARG A 363 -2.76 11.90 -10.99
C ARG A 363 -1.47 11.08 -10.98
N ALA A 364 -1.50 9.95 -10.32
CA ALA A 364 -0.40 9.00 -10.26
C ALA A 364 -0.59 7.91 -11.33
N GLU A 365 0.51 7.34 -11.80
CA GLU A 365 0.47 6.24 -12.76
C GLU A 365 0.08 4.94 -12.08
N LEU A 366 -0.80 4.17 -12.72
CA LEU A 366 -1.15 2.83 -12.26
C LEU A 366 0.05 1.88 -12.38
N PRO A 367 0.14 0.86 -11.50
CA PRO A 367 1.11 -0.21 -11.68
C PRO A 367 1.03 -0.83 -13.09
N GLN A 368 2.18 -1.12 -13.70
CA GLN A 368 2.21 -1.82 -14.98
C GLN A 368 1.75 -3.28 -14.87
N ARG A 369 1.93 -3.88 -13.68
CA ARG A 369 1.44 -5.23 -13.38
C ARG A 369 -0.08 -5.19 -13.17
N PRO A 370 -0.84 -6.19 -13.65
CA PRO A 370 -2.28 -6.24 -13.44
C PRO A 370 -2.66 -6.18 -11.95
N ILE A 371 -3.65 -5.35 -11.65
CA ILE A 371 -4.31 -5.26 -10.34
C ILE A 371 -5.75 -5.74 -10.47
N ASP A 372 -6.38 -6.07 -9.34
CA ASP A 372 -7.76 -6.60 -9.31
C ASP A 372 -8.81 -5.52 -9.02
N GLY A 373 -8.37 -4.39 -8.45
CA GLY A 373 -9.24 -3.27 -8.07
C GLY A 373 -9.65 -2.39 -9.25
N HIS A 374 -10.73 -1.63 -9.04
CA HIS A 374 -11.28 -0.68 -10.00
C HIS A 374 -11.40 0.72 -9.40
N ASN A 375 -11.39 1.74 -10.25
CA ASN A 375 -11.65 3.10 -9.80
C ASN A 375 -13.13 3.28 -9.44
N ILE A 376 -13.40 3.63 -8.19
CA ILE A 376 -14.74 3.87 -7.62
C ILE A 376 -15.04 5.34 -7.37
N TRP A 377 -14.31 6.28 -7.98
CA TRP A 377 -14.55 7.71 -7.79
C TRP A 377 -15.98 8.12 -8.13
N SER A 378 -16.61 7.54 -9.13
CA SER A 378 -18.02 7.80 -9.47
C SER A 378 -18.98 7.50 -8.31
N LEU A 379 -18.71 6.43 -7.54
CA LEU A 379 -19.47 6.12 -6.33
C LEU A 379 -19.17 7.13 -5.24
N MET A 380 -17.90 7.42 -4.98
CA MET A 380 -17.47 8.35 -3.93
C MET A 380 -17.97 9.77 -4.15
N SER A 381 -18.01 10.23 -5.40
CA SER A 381 -18.51 11.58 -5.76
C SER A 381 -20.03 11.68 -5.76
N GLY A 382 -20.76 10.57 -5.57
CA GLY A 382 -22.21 10.54 -5.68
C GLY A 382 -22.72 10.84 -7.09
N ALA A 383 -21.97 10.50 -8.12
CA ALA A 383 -22.35 10.74 -9.50
C ALA A 383 -23.68 10.07 -9.82
N LYS A 384 -24.59 10.79 -10.49
CA LYS A 384 -25.94 10.29 -10.81
C LYS A 384 -25.86 9.00 -11.63
N GLY A 385 -26.49 7.93 -11.15
CA GLY A 385 -26.51 6.64 -11.82
C GLY A 385 -25.21 5.84 -11.71
N ALA A 386 -24.28 6.25 -10.86
CA ALA A 386 -23.09 5.49 -10.57
C ALA A 386 -23.45 4.11 -10.00
N THR A 387 -22.86 3.08 -10.55
CA THR A 387 -23.01 1.69 -10.13
C THR A 387 -21.64 1.06 -9.87
N SER A 388 -21.63 0.00 -9.10
CA SER A 388 -20.41 -0.76 -8.83
C SER A 388 -19.70 -1.21 -10.12
N PRO A 389 -18.39 -1.04 -10.25
CA PRO A 389 -17.63 -1.64 -11.34
C PRO A 389 -17.54 -3.17 -11.22
N HIS A 390 -17.83 -3.72 -10.05
CA HIS A 390 -17.81 -5.15 -9.80
C HIS A 390 -19.14 -5.79 -10.18
N GLN A 391 -19.22 -6.39 -11.38
CA GLN A 391 -20.33 -7.29 -11.71
C GLN A 391 -20.35 -8.50 -10.77
N THR A 392 -19.17 -8.99 -10.41
CA THR A 392 -18.90 -9.99 -9.37
C THR A 392 -17.64 -9.62 -8.61
N TYR A 393 -17.70 -9.63 -7.28
CA TYR A 393 -16.54 -9.55 -6.41
C TYR A 393 -16.29 -10.91 -5.79
N CYS A 394 -15.15 -11.52 -6.12
CA CYS A 394 -14.75 -12.83 -5.62
C CYS A 394 -13.73 -12.65 -4.49
N LEU A 395 -13.99 -13.27 -3.34
CA LEU A 395 -13.06 -13.33 -2.22
C LEU A 395 -12.60 -14.78 -2.03
N THR A 396 -11.31 -15.04 -2.20
CA THR A 396 -10.76 -16.41 -2.21
C THR A 396 -10.19 -16.86 -0.84
N HIS A 397 -10.39 -16.07 0.22
CA HIS A 397 -9.97 -16.47 1.58
C HIS A 397 -10.74 -17.71 2.04
N GLY A 398 -10.01 -18.71 2.60
CA GLY A 398 -10.62 -19.98 3.03
C GLY A 398 -11.38 -20.67 1.89
N PRO A 399 -12.65 -21.06 2.11
CA PRO A 399 -13.47 -21.70 1.08
C PRO A 399 -14.04 -20.72 0.05
N GLY A 400 -13.92 -19.41 0.28
CA GLY A 400 -14.29 -18.35 -0.64
C GLY A 400 -15.77 -18.00 -0.72
N THR A 401 -16.05 -16.88 -1.40
CA THR A 401 -17.41 -16.36 -1.65
C THR A 401 -17.44 -15.44 -2.87
N VAL A 402 -18.63 -15.26 -3.46
CA VAL A 402 -18.89 -14.34 -4.57
C VAL A 402 -20.02 -13.39 -4.22
N ARG A 403 -19.79 -12.08 -4.34
CA ARG A 403 -20.79 -11.02 -4.19
C ARG A 403 -21.18 -10.48 -5.59
N SER A 404 -22.47 -10.39 -5.91
CA SER A 404 -22.96 -9.86 -7.17
C SER A 404 -24.33 -9.19 -6.98
N GLY A 405 -24.37 -7.86 -7.07
CA GLY A 405 -25.57 -7.09 -6.76
C GLY A 405 -26.08 -7.43 -5.35
N LYS A 406 -27.30 -7.90 -5.19
CA LYS A 406 -27.86 -8.33 -3.91
C LYS A 406 -27.47 -9.75 -3.48
N TRP A 407 -26.90 -10.53 -4.40
CA TRP A 407 -26.62 -11.95 -4.18
C TRP A 407 -25.24 -12.16 -3.57
N LYS A 408 -25.17 -13.05 -2.58
CA LYS A 408 -23.93 -13.58 -2.03
C LYS A 408 -23.95 -15.10 -2.08
N TYR A 409 -22.99 -15.65 -2.80
CA TYR A 409 -22.87 -17.05 -3.11
C TYR A 409 -21.65 -17.68 -2.43
N TYR A 410 -21.84 -18.87 -1.91
CA TYR A 410 -20.78 -19.68 -1.31
C TYR A 410 -20.70 -21.03 -2.01
N PRO A 411 -19.56 -21.38 -2.66
CA PRO A 411 -19.38 -22.64 -3.38
C PRO A 411 -19.12 -23.84 -2.43
N TRP A 412 -19.73 -23.84 -1.25
CA TRP A 412 -19.54 -24.86 -0.24
C TRP A 412 -20.77 -24.97 0.68
N PRO A 413 -20.99 -26.20 1.30
CA PRO A 413 -22.13 -26.43 2.20
C PRO A 413 -22.04 -25.61 3.50
N GLU A 414 -23.18 -25.33 4.10
CA GLU A 414 -23.25 -24.69 5.41
C GLU A 414 -22.52 -25.53 6.48
N GLY A 415 -21.76 -24.87 7.37
CA GLY A 415 -20.97 -25.53 8.43
C GLY A 415 -19.54 -25.91 8.05
N GLN A 416 -19.10 -25.66 6.80
CA GLN A 416 -17.71 -25.89 6.36
C GLN A 416 -16.80 -24.65 6.46
N SER A 417 -17.28 -23.51 6.96
CA SER A 417 -16.46 -22.31 7.12
C SER A 417 -15.26 -22.58 8.06
N GLY A 418 -14.10 -22.62 7.51
CA GLY A 418 -12.80 -23.10 8.01
C GLY A 418 -12.29 -22.72 9.41
N ARG A 419 -13.06 -22.18 10.34
CA ARG A 419 -12.63 -21.90 11.72
C ARG A 419 -13.61 -22.37 12.81
N LYS A 420 -13.06 -22.64 14.00
CA LYS A 420 -13.75 -23.10 15.21
C LYS A 420 -14.95 -22.23 15.67
N ALA A 421 -15.03 -20.98 15.20
CA ALA A 421 -16.07 -20.02 15.59
C ALA A 421 -17.47 -20.35 15.04
N ASP A 422 -17.58 -21.17 13.97
CA ASP A 422 -18.87 -21.57 13.38
C ASP A 422 -19.39 -22.90 13.95
N ARG A 423 -18.73 -23.44 14.97
CA ARG A 423 -19.15 -24.71 15.60
C ARG A 423 -20.44 -24.62 16.43
N SER A 424 -20.89 -23.39 16.74
CA SER A 424 -22.16 -23.19 17.46
C SER A 424 -23.41 -23.40 16.58
N ALA A 425 -23.25 -23.45 15.26
CA ALA A 425 -24.33 -23.68 14.29
C ALA A 425 -24.46 -25.14 13.83
N ARG A 426 -23.89 -26.11 14.58
CA ARG A 426 -24.11 -27.54 14.34
C ARG A 426 -25.47 -27.98 14.88
N ASP A 427 -26.50 -27.62 14.10
CA ASP A 427 -27.79 -28.26 14.27
C ASP A 427 -27.77 -29.67 13.62
N HIS A 428 -28.25 -30.68 14.36
CA HIS A 428 -28.05 -32.09 14.07
C HIS A 428 -28.94 -32.68 12.97
N ASN A 429 -29.51 -31.88 12.06
CA ASN A 429 -30.37 -32.40 10.99
C ASN A 429 -29.70 -32.28 9.62
N GLN A 430 -29.03 -33.36 9.18
CA GLN A 430 -28.30 -33.46 7.90
C GLN A 430 -29.18 -33.89 6.71
N GLY A 431 -30.50 -33.75 6.76
CA GLY A 431 -31.39 -34.04 5.65
C GLY A 431 -31.48 -32.84 4.68
N ASP A 432 -31.22 -33.06 3.38
CA ASP A 432 -31.51 -32.18 2.24
C ASP A 432 -30.93 -30.73 2.25
N ARG A 433 -29.77 -30.53 2.89
CA ARG A 433 -29.08 -29.23 2.76
C ARG A 433 -28.42 -29.10 1.37
N PRO A 434 -28.60 -27.94 0.68
CA PRO A 434 -27.93 -27.73 -0.59
C PRO A 434 -26.40 -27.77 -0.40
N SER A 435 -25.71 -28.31 -1.42
CA SER A 435 -24.23 -28.39 -1.45
C SER A 435 -23.54 -27.02 -1.51
N VAL A 436 -24.33 -25.95 -1.76
CA VAL A 436 -23.89 -24.55 -1.88
C VAL A 436 -24.86 -23.64 -1.14
N GLN A 437 -24.47 -22.37 -0.93
CA GLN A 437 -25.30 -21.40 -0.24
C GLN A 437 -25.50 -20.15 -1.14
N LEU A 438 -26.72 -19.58 -1.08
CA LEU A 438 -27.03 -18.31 -1.73
C LEU A 438 -27.89 -17.47 -0.79
N TYR A 439 -27.52 -16.22 -0.61
CA TYR A 439 -28.25 -15.28 0.24
C TYR A 439 -28.61 -14.01 -0.54
N ASP A 440 -29.78 -13.43 -0.28
CA ASP A 440 -30.15 -12.09 -0.70
C ASP A 440 -29.79 -11.11 0.44
N THR A 441 -28.60 -10.54 0.40
CA THR A 441 -28.06 -9.70 1.49
C THR A 441 -28.74 -8.33 1.64
N VAL A 442 -29.66 -7.97 0.75
CA VAL A 442 -30.54 -6.79 0.88
C VAL A 442 -31.76 -7.11 1.70
N ALA A 443 -32.40 -8.25 1.44
CA ALA A 443 -33.57 -8.72 2.19
C ALA A 443 -33.19 -9.43 3.50
N ASP A 444 -32.01 -10.05 3.55
CA ASP A 444 -31.49 -10.85 4.67
C ASP A 444 -30.02 -10.47 4.94
N ILE A 445 -29.83 -9.34 5.59
CA ILE A 445 -28.49 -8.82 5.94
C ILE A 445 -27.71 -9.78 6.86
N GLY A 446 -28.39 -10.64 7.58
CA GLY A 446 -27.81 -11.62 8.52
C GLY A 446 -27.45 -12.94 7.87
N GLU A 447 -27.66 -13.14 6.56
CA GLU A 447 -27.37 -14.37 5.83
C GLU A 447 -27.98 -15.63 6.52
N THR A 448 -29.25 -15.54 6.92
CA THR A 448 -29.95 -16.55 7.72
C THR A 448 -30.74 -17.54 6.88
N ARG A 449 -31.24 -17.12 5.71
CA ARG A 449 -32.07 -17.92 4.81
C ARG A 449 -31.32 -18.27 3.53
N ASN A 450 -30.89 -19.52 3.41
CA ASN A 450 -30.29 -20.04 2.17
C ASN A 450 -31.38 -20.24 1.10
N VAL A 451 -31.29 -19.48 -0.01
CA VAL A 451 -32.24 -19.51 -1.13
C VAL A 451 -31.65 -20.17 -2.39
N ALA A 452 -30.58 -20.96 -2.26
CA ALA A 452 -29.90 -21.60 -3.39
C ALA A 452 -30.85 -22.45 -4.27
N ASN A 453 -31.76 -23.22 -3.63
CA ASN A 453 -32.73 -24.07 -4.32
C ASN A 453 -33.83 -23.26 -5.05
N GLU A 454 -34.10 -22.02 -4.59
CA GLU A 454 -35.12 -21.14 -5.16
C GLU A 454 -34.59 -20.41 -6.41
N HIS A 455 -33.24 -20.27 -6.52
CA HIS A 455 -32.58 -19.50 -7.56
C HIS A 455 -31.46 -20.23 -8.30
N PRO A 456 -31.71 -21.43 -8.90
CA PRO A 456 -30.67 -22.27 -9.50
C PRO A 456 -29.92 -21.57 -10.64
N GLY A 457 -30.56 -20.69 -11.42
CA GLY A 457 -29.90 -19.92 -12.47
C GLY A 457 -28.89 -18.89 -11.92
N VAL A 458 -29.15 -18.30 -10.75
CA VAL A 458 -28.21 -17.42 -10.06
C VAL A 458 -27.01 -18.22 -9.55
N VAL A 459 -27.26 -19.38 -8.93
CA VAL A 459 -26.22 -20.30 -8.46
C VAL A 459 -25.30 -20.68 -9.60
N GLN A 460 -25.83 -21.13 -10.75
CA GLN A 460 -25.03 -21.53 -11.92
C GLN A 460 -24.16 -20.38 -12.42
N ARG A 461 -24.72 -19.18 -12.54
CA ARG A 461 -23.97 -17.99 -12.99
C ARG A 461 -22.81 -17.63 -12.03
N LEU A 462 -23.08 -17.64 -10.71
CA LEU A 462 -22.06 -17.27 -9.74
C LEU A 462 -21.03 -18.37 -9.52
N GLN A 463 -21.39 -19.63 -9.67
CA GLN A 463 -20.45 -20.75 -9.72
C GLN A 463 -19.47 -20.59 -10.88
N ALA A 464 -19.98 -20.32 -12.09
CA ALA A 464 -19.13 -20.09 -13.27
C ALA A 464 -18.18 -18.90 -13.08
N ALA A 465 -18.65 -17.79 -12.46
CA ALA A 465 -17.80 -16.64 -12.14
C ALA A 465 -16.70 -16.99 -11.13
N TRP A 466 -17.03 -17.78 -10.10
CA TRP A 466 -16.08 -18.28 -9.12
C TRP A 466 -14.98 -19.15 -9.74
N GLU A 467 -15.36 -20.09 -10.59
CA GLU A 467 -14.44 -20.99 -11.29
C GLU A 467 -13.50 -20.23 -12.23
N ALA A 468 -14.06 -19.28 -13.01
CA ALA A 468 -13.29 -18.43 -13.91
C ALA A 468 -12.27 -17.58 -13.15
N HIS A 469 -12.69 -16.95 -12.03
CA HIS A 469 -11.81 -16.16 -11.18
C HIS A 469 -10.66 -17.00 -10.60
N ASN A 470 -10.96 -18.17 -10.04
CA ASN A 470 -9.92 -19.04 -9.47
C ASN A 470 -8.93 -19.56 -10.52
N LYS A 471 -9.40 -19.85 -11.72
CA LYS A 471 -8.55 -20.26 -12.85
C LYS A 471 -7.61 -19.14 -13.24
N GLU A 472 -8.13 -17.92 -13.41
CA GLU A 472 -7.36 -16.72 -13.75
C GLU A 472 -6.34 -16.41 -12.66
N LEU A 473 -6.77 -16.35 -11.41
CA LEU A 473 -5.89 -16.07 -10.25
C LEU A 473 -4.76 -17.09 -10.14
N SER A 474 -5.06 -18.38 -10.38
CA SER A 474 -4.05 -19.44 -10.30
C SER A 474 -3.04 -19.37 -11.44
N ALA A 475 -3.46 -18.96 -12.65
CA ALA A 475 -2.59 -18.81 -13.81
C ALA A 475 -1.64 -17.59 -13.72
N ASN A 476 -2.02 -16.57 -12.94
CA ASN A 476 -1.33 -15.28 -12.87
C ASN A 476 -0.75 -14.97 -11.46
N ARG A 477 -0.33 -16.00 -10.73
CA ARG A 477 0.33 -15.83 -9.43
C ARG A 477 1.71 -15.21 -9.57
N ARG A 478 2.04 -14.34 -8.61
CA ARG A 478 3.33 -13.68 -8.45
C ARG A 478 4.01 -14.11 -7.14
N PRO A 479 5.34 -14.15 -7.06
CA PRO A 479 6.03 -14.61 -5.86
C PRO A 479 5.93 -13.57 -4.73
N ALA A 480 5.84 -14.04 -3.48
CA ALA A 480 6.17 -13.24 -2.31
C ALA A 480 7.70 -13.16 -2.15
N ALA A 481 8.20 -12.08 -1.57
CA ALA A 481 9.63 -11.92 -1.28
C ALA A 481 10.10 -12.84 -0.15
N ASP A 482 11.36 -13.25 -0.23
CA ASP A 482 12.07 -13.82 0.91
C ASP A 482 12.62 -12.70 1.81
N LEU A 483 12.43 -12.82 3.12
CA LEU A 483 12.99 -11.89 4.09
C LEU A 483 14.51 -12.10 4.19
N ILE A 484 15.26 -11.01 4.19
CA ILE A 484 16.72 -11.03 4.34
C ILE A 484 17.05 -11.07 5.82
N ARG A 485 17.59 -12.21 6.28
CA ARG A 485 18.07 -12.35 7.65
C ARG A 485 19.57 -12.08 7.72
N PRO A 486 20.03 -11.28 8.71
CA PRO A 486 21.46 -11.16 8.98
C PRO A 486 22.09 -12.54 9.21
N LYS A 487 23.34 -12.75 8.74
CA LYS A 487 24.05 -14.04 8.88
C LYS A 487 24.22 -14.49 10.33
N ASP A 488 24.25 -13.53 11.26
CA ASP A 488 24.45 -13.72 12.70
C ASP A 488 23.14 -13.81 13.48
N ALA A 489 21.98 -13.68 12.81
CA ALA A 489 20.69 -13.82 13.46
C ALA A 489 20.44 -15.30 13.79
N LEU A 490 20.28 -15.60 15.07
CA LEU A 490 19.90 -16.91 15.54
C LEU A 490 18.52 -17.25 14.94
N SER A 491 18.46 -18.27 14.08
CA SER A 491 17.20 -18.81 13.60
C SER A 491 16.40 -19.29 14.80
N PRO A 492 15.12 -18.89 14.97
CA PRO A 492 14.30 -19.45 16.03
C PRO A 492 14.24 -20.97 15.84
N SER A 493 14.80 -21.71 16.80
CA SER A 493 14.83 -23.16 16.76
C SER A 493 13.40 -23.72 16.77
N ARG A 494 13.00 -24.37 15.68
CA ARG A 494 11.84 -25.27 15.70
C ARG A 494 12.23 -26.51 16.51
N PRO A 495 11.44 -26.93 17.51
CA PRO A 495 11.63 -28.27 18.06
C PRO A 495 11.25 -29.30 16.99
N GLY A 496 12.23 -30.06 16.51
CA GLY A 496 12.06 -31.34 15.85
C GLY A 496 11.59 -31.34 14.40
N THR A 497 12.42 -30.81 13.45
CA THR A 497 12.47 -31.33 12.08
C THR A 497 13.91 -31.16 11.57
N PRO A 498 14.55 -32.20 10.98
CA PRO A 498 15.90 -32.08 10.45
C PRO A 498 15.91 -31.08 9.30
N GLY A 499 16.84 -30.13 9.37
CA GLY A 499 16.91 -28.98 8.51
C GLY A 499 17.07 -29.35 7.04
N ARG A 500 16.16 -28.84 6.22
CA ARG A 500 16.39 -28.62 4.80
C ARG A 500 17.14 -27.28 4.69
N ARG A 501 18.46 -27.33 4.51
CA ARG A 501 19.28 -26.17 4.15
C ARG A 501 18.72 -25.59 2.85
N SER A 502 18.16 -24.37 2.89
CA SER A 502 17.96 -23.58 1.69
C SER A 502 19.31 -22.96 1.31
N ASN A 503 20.02 -23.62 0.42
CA ASN A 503 21.10 -22.99 -0.32
C ASN A 503 20.46 -21.97 -1.27
N SER A 504 20.35 -20.72 -0.89
CA SER A 504 20.25 -19.61 -1.83
C SER A 504 21.67 -19.29 -2.30
N ASN A 505 22.24 -20.13 -3.17
CA ASN A 505 23.42 -19.78 -3.95
C ASN A 505 22.97 -18.77 -5.02
N VAL A 506 22.81 -17.49 -4.66
CA VAL A 506 22.90 -16.43 -5.66
C VAL A 506 24.37 -16.33 -6.02
N ALA A 507 24.72 -16.65 -7.26
CA ALA A 507 26.09 -16.53 -7.73
C ALA A 507 26.53 -15.06 -7.61
N PRO A 508 27.80 -14.80 -7.20
CA PRO A 508 28.34 -13.45 -7.21
C PRO A 508 28.16 -12.79 -8.58
N LEU A 509 27.81 -11.51 -8.59
CA LEU A 509 27.62 -10.75 -9.83
C LEU A 509 28.94 -10.70 -10.63
N ASP A 510 28.88 -11.17 -11.85
CA ASP A 510 29.95 -10.94 -12.82
C ASP A 510 29.76 -9.57 -13.48
N TRP A 511 30.52 -8.59 -13.04
CA TRP A 511 30.47 -7.23 -13.55
C TRP A 511 30.81 -7.08 -15.03
N ALA A 512 31.37 -8.11 -15.66
CA ALA A 512 31.61 -8.12 -17.10
C ALA A 512 30.34 -8.39 -17.92
N THR A 513 29.31 -8.91 -17.29
CA THR A 513 28.03 -9.29 -17.91
C THR A 513 26.89 -8.34 -17.63
N VAL A 514 27.13 -7.23 -16.91
CA VAL A 514 26.07 -6.26 -16.61
C VAL A 514 25.64 -5.48 -17.86
N GLU A 515 24.33 -5.35 -18.04
CA GLU A 515 23.70 -4.72 -19.20
C GLU A 515 22.94 -3.45 -18.85
N PRO A 516 22.98 -2.39 -19.66
CA PRO A 516 22.14 -1.21 -19.49
C PRO A 516 20.65 -1.56 -19.49
N GLY A 517 19.89 -0.93 -18.58
CA GLY A 517 18.45 -1.15 -18.44
C GLY A 517 18.07 -2.39 -17.62
N LYS A 518 19.04 -3.08 -17.01
CA LYS A 518 18.85 -4.25 -16.14
C LYS A 518 19.03 -3.90 -14.67
N THR A 519 18.37 -4.68 -13.82
CA THR A 519 18.57 -4.72 -12.36
C THR A 519 19.20 -6.05 -11.97
N TYR A 520 20.04 -6.01 -10.93
CA TYR A 520 20.72 -7.18 -10.38
C TYR A 520 20.48 -7.22 -8.88
N PRO A 521 20.14 -8.39 -8.30
CA PRO A 521 19.86 -8.50 -6.89
C PRO A 521 21.00 -7.95 -6.03
N SER A 522 20.68 -7.12 -5.04
CA SER A 522 21.69 -6.58 -4.13
C SER A 522 22.51 -7.69 -3.46
N SER A 523 21.88 -8.84 -3.18
CA SER A 523 22.55 -10.03 -2.63
C SER A 523 23.59 -10.66 -3.56
N SER A 524 23.61 -10.34 -4.86
CA SER A 524 24.65 -10.76 -5.80
C SER A 524 25.87 -9.84 -5.78
N VAL A 525 25.74 -8.61 -5.28
CA VAL A 525 26.83 -7.65 -5.12
C VAL A 525 27.61 -7.96 -3.84
N ALA A 526 28.90 -7.82 -3.88
CA ALA A 526 29.74 -8.04 -2.70
C ALA A 526 29.35 -7.12 -1.53
N ASN A 527 29.48 -7.58 -0.29
CA ASN A 527 29.10 -6.81 0.89
C ASN A 527 29.98 -5.54 1.04
N LEU A 528 29.31 -4.37 1.06
CA LEU A 528 29.95 -3.04 1.07
C LEU A 528 30.03 -2.40 2.47
N VAL A 529 29.60 -3.09 3.52
CA VAL A 529 29.61 -2.53 4.89
C VAL A 529 31.02 -2.19 5.33
N LYS A 530 31.28 -0.90 5.51
CA LYS A 530 32.59 -0.36 5.91
C LYS A 530 33.77 -0.82 5.02
N GLN A 531 33.46 -1.27 3.79
CA GLN A 531 34.49 -1.65 2.81
C GLN A 531 34.85 -0.45 1.93
N PRO A 532 36.14 -0.23 1.64
CA PRO A 532 36.53 0.64 0.57
C PRO A 532 36.24 -0.04 -0.78
N PHE A 533 35.84 0.74 -1.77
CA PHE A 533 35.56 0.21 -3.10
C PHE A 533 35.86 1.20 -4.22
N THR A 534 36.07 0.68 -5.40
CA THR A 534 36.29 1.45 -6.63
C THR A 534 35.32 1.01 -7.72
N LEU A 535 34.60 1.97 -8.30
CA LEU A 535 33.69 1.82 -9.44
C LEU A 535 34.32 2.50 -10.66
N THR A 536 34.52 1.75 -11.75
CA THR A 536 35.02 2.28 -13.01
C THR A 536 34.01 2.12 -14.11
N CYS A 537 33.57 3.22 -14.73
CA CYS A 537 32.64 3.24 -15.86
C CYS A 537 33.32 3.79 -17.11
N LYS A 538 33.19 3.10 -18.25
CA LYS A 538 33.57 3.62 -19.56
C LYS A 538 32.32 3.99 -20.34
N LEU A 539 32.20 5.25 -20.72
CA LEU A 539 31.02 5.83 -21.37
C LEU A 539 31.43 6.46 -22.71
N SER A 540 30.48 6.54 -23.65
CA SER A 540 30.62 7.30 -24.89
C SER A 540 29.28 7.89 -25.36
N GLY A 541 29.34 8.92 -26.23
CA GLY A 541 28.19 9.61 -26.81
C GLY A 541 27.90 10.96 -26.14
N ASP A 542 26.80 11.62 -26.55
CA ASP A 542 26.35 12.85 -25.94
C ASP A 542 25.78 12.57 -24.55
N LEU A 543 26.47 13.04 -23.54
CA LEU A 543 26.10 12.80 -22.13
C LEU A 543 25.27 13.97 -21.61
N ALA A 544 24.01 14.07 -22.03
CA ALA A 544 23.15 15.17 -21.63
C ALA A 544 22.66 15.00 -20.19
N SER A 545 22.12 13.85 -19.82
CA SER A 545 21.59 13.60 -18.46
C SER A 545 21.24 12.11 -18.27
N GLY A 546 21.09 11.70 -17.03
CA GLY A 546 20.62 10.36 -16.66
C GLY A 546 21.51 9.64 -15.67
N VAL A 547 20.98 8.60 -15.06
CA VAL A 547 21.70 7.76 -14.09
C VAL A 547 22.50 6.71 -14.82
N VAL A 548 23.81 6.65 -14.57
CA VAL A 548 24.73 5.64 -15.15
C VAL A 548 24.63 4.33 -14.39
N VAL A 549 24.68 4.40 -13.06
CA VAL A 549 24.58 3.25 -12.17
C VAL A 549 24.07 3.72 -10.80
N ALA A 550 23.18 2.94 -10.20
CA ALA A 550 22.73 3.14 -8.84
C ALA A 550 22.64 1.80 -8.11
N HIS A 551 23.05 1.78 -6.85
CA HIS A 551 22.90 0.63 -5.97
C HIS A 551 22.43 1.12 -4.61
N GLY A 552 21.22 0.74 -4.21
CA GLY A 552 20.58 1.23 -3.01
C GLY A 552 19.58 2.34 -3.29
N GLY A 553 19.17 3.07 -2.26
CA GLY A 553 18.10 4.06 -2.34
C GLY A 553 18.15 5.11 -1.24
N THR A 554 16.98 5.43 -0.67
CA THR A 554 16.83 6.53 0.30
C THR A 554 17.52 6.31 1.64
N LEU A 555 17.98 5.12 1.95
CA LEU A 555 18.59 4.80 3.24
C LEU A 555 20.10 4.70 3.15
N THR A 556 20.61 3.98 2.17
CA THR A 556 22.04 3.78 1.95
C THR A 556 22.28 3.36 0.52
N GLY A 557 23.41 3.78 -0.04
CA GLY A 557 23.75 3.40 -1.40
C GLY A 557 24.73 4.34 -2.06
N TYR A 558 24.96 4.12 -3.35
CA TYR A 558 25.72 5.04 -4.19
C TYR A 558 25.06 5.16 -5.56
N SER A 559 25.17 6.33 -6.17
CA SER A 559 24.69 6.59 -7.52
C SER A 559 25.68 7.46 -8.29
N MET A 560 25.88 7.14 -9.56
CA MET A 560 26.64 7.94 -10.49
C MET A 560 25.69 8.43 -11.57
N TYR A 561 25.60 9.75 -11.76
CA TYR A 561 24.68 10.35 -12.71
C TYR A 561 25.23 11.62 -13.35
N LEU A 562 24.65 11.97 -14.51
CA LEU A 562 24.85 13.25 -15.18
C LEU A 562 23.58 14.09 -15.08
N HIS A 563 23.76 15.34 -14.70
CA HIS A 563 22.70 16.33 -14.64
C HIS A 563 23.27 17.73 -14.91
N ASP A 564 22.64 18.48 -15.83
CA ASP A 564 23.05 19.83 -16.22
C ASP A 564 24.56 19.96 -16.51
N GLY A 565 25.11 19.02 -17.27
CA GLY A 565 26.53 19.00 -17.65
C GLY A 565 27.51 18.68 -16.51
N GLN A 566 26.99 18.32 -15.34
CA GLN A 566 27.78 17.86 -14.19
C GLN A 566 27.72 16.35 -14.05
N LEU A 567 28.87 15.71 -13.92
CA LEU A 567 28.98 14.34 -13.45
C LEU A 567 29.04 14.34 -11.93
N THR A 568 28.13 13.62 -11.29
CA THR A 568 28.06 13.49 -9.83
C THR A 568 28.20 12.03 -9.41
N PHE A 569 29.01 11.78 -8.41
CA PHE A 569 29.00 10.56 -7.64
C PHE A 569 28.49 10.86 -6.23
N ALA A 570 27.31 10.32 -5.92
CA ALA A 570 26.65 10.49 -4.64
C ALA A 570 26.77 9.20 -3.81
N VAL A 571 27.13 9.35 -2.55
CA VAL A 571 27.17 8.25 -1.58
C VAL A 571 26.27 8.62 -0.42
N ARG A 572 25.21 7.87 -0.23
CA ARG A 572 24.32 7.96 0.92
C ARG A 572 24.78 6.97 1.98
N GLN A 573 25.37 7.47 3.05
CA GLN A 573 25.90 6.62 4.12
C GLN A 573 24.80 6.10 5.05
N SER A 574 23.82 6.98 5.37
CA SER A 574 22.62 6.62 6.14
C SER A 574 21.59 7.74 6.01
N GLY A 575 20.31 7.41 5.80
CA GLY A 575 19.19 8.36 5.79
C GLY A 575 19.53 9.69 5.08
N ASP A 576 19.52 10.81 5.80
CA ASP A 576 19.77 12.14 5.24
C ASP A 576 21.25 12.48 4.97
N THR A 577 22.16 11.58 5.33
CA THR A 577 23.60 11.81 5.15
C THR A 577 24.06 11.44 3.76
N ILE A 578 23.99 12.38 2.81
CA ILE A 578 24.46 12.19 1.42
C ILE A 578 25.74 13.03 1.20
N ARG A 579 26.78 12.38 0.70
CA ARG A 579 28.02 13.01 0.26
C ARG A 579 28.09 13.01 -1.26
N ARG A 580 28.35 14.15 -1.84
CA ARG A 580 28.42 14.34 -3.31
C ARG A 580 29.80 14.83 -3.69
N VAL A 581 30.33 14.25 -4.75
CA VAL A 581 31.51 14.74 -5.45
C VAL A 581 31.09 14.98 -6.89
N SER A 582 31.22 16.21 -7.37
CA SER A 582 30.74 16.58 -8.70
C SER A 582 31.84 17.32 -9.48
N LEU A 583 31.89 17.07 -10.78
CA LEU A 583 32.77 17.80 -11.68
C LEU A 583 32.09 18.04 -13.04
N PRO A 584 32.35 19.18 -13.71
CA PRO A 584 31.81 19.41 -15.05
C PRO A 584 32.46 18.47 -16.07
N LEU A 585 31.62 17.81 -16.87
CA LEU A 585 32.08 16.96 -17.95
C LEU A 585 32.33 17.82 -19.20
N ARG A 586 33.54 17.70 -19.79
CA ARG A 586 33.84 18.33 -21.07
C ARG A 586 33.52 17.39 -22.21
N PRO A 587 33.06 17.91 -23.37
CA PRO A 587 32.83 17.06 -24.53
C PRO A 587 34.05 16.24 -24.89
N ALA A 588 33.89 14.94 -25.07
CA ALA A 588 34.88 14.00 -25.53
C ALA A 588 34.15 12.82 -26.17
N SER A 589 34.83 12.06 -27.05
CA SER A 589 34.28 10.86 -27.66
C SER A 589 34.06 9.73 -26.64
N ASP A 590 34.93 9.69 -25.65
CA ASP A 590 34.94 8.63 -24.61
C ASP A 590 35.35 9.20 -23.25
N TRP A 591 34.74 8.64 -22.19
CA TRP A 591 35.10 8.95 -20.80
C TRP A 591 35.42 7.67 -20.05
N THR A 592 36.54 7.66 -19.34
CA THR A 592 36.82 6.71 -18.28
C THR A 592 36.61 7.40 -16.94
N ILE A 593 35.57 6.99 -16.21
CA ILE A 593 35.17 7.57 -14.94
C ILE A 593 35.55 6.58 -13.85
N VAL A 594 36.27 7.06 -12.84
CA VAL A 594 36.65 6.27 -11.66
C VAL A 594 36.13 6.98 -10.42
N ALA A 595 35.25 6.30 -9.69
CA ALA A 595 34.76 6.74 -8.40
C ALA A 595 35.27 5.79 -7.32
N SER A 596 35.90 6.31 -6.27
CA SER A 596 36.39 5.50 -5.16
C SER A 596 35.91 6.03 -3.83
N VAL A 597 35.61 5.09 -2.94
CA VAL A 597 35.17 5.33 -1.56
C VAL A 597 36.16 4.69 -0.60
N THR A 598 36.74 5.50 0.29
CA THR A 598 37.78 5.05 1.24
C THR A 598 37.45 5.53 2.66
N PRO A 599 38.16 5.05 3.69
CA PRO A 599 38.01 5.58 5.06
C PRO A 599 38.28 7.07 5.20
N THR A 600 38.99 7.67 4.23
CA THR A 600 39.44 9.06 4.33
C THR A 600 38.90 9.98 3.26
N ALA A 601 38.31 9.43 2.18
CA ALA A 601 37.83 10.26 1.08
C ALA A 601 36.83 9.55 0.17
N ILE A 602 35.99 10.34 -0.49
CA ILE A 602 35.27 9.98 -1.72
C ILE A 602 35.96 10.75 -2.86
N ARG A 603 36.38 10.04 -3.92
CA ARG A 603 37.04 10.64 -5.08
C ARG A 603 36.27 10.32 -6.35
N LEU A 604 36.17 11.29 -7.23
CA LEU A 604 35.64 11.14 -8.57
C LEU A 604 36.66 11.68 -9.57
N LYS A 605 37.10 10.82 -10.50
CA LYS A 605 38.07 11.13 -11.53
C LYS A 605 37.51 10.84 -12.92
N VAL A 606 37.80 11.71 -13.89
CA VAL A 606 37.44 11.50 -15.31
C VAL A 606 38.71 11.59 -16.16
N ASN A 607 38.95 10.55 -16.93
CA ASN A 607 40.16 10.36 -17.70
C ASN A 607 41.42 10.54 -16.81
N ASP A 608 42.58 10.84 -17.38
CA ASP A 608 43.81 10.92 -16.58
C ASP A 608 44.09 12.27 -15.90
N ASN A 609 43.25 13.30 -16.16
CA ASN A 609 43.64 14.69 -15.89
C ASN A 609 42.77 15.45 -14.90
N ARG A 610 41.65 14.91 -14.39
CA ARG A 610 40.76 15.66 -13.51
C ARG A 610 40.19 14.77 -12.40
N ALA A 611 40.38 15.20 -11.17
CA ALA A 611 39.80 14.54 -10.01
C ALA A 611 39.21 15.58 -9.01
N GLU A 612 38.07 15.28 -8.43
CA GLU A 612 37.50 15.99 -7.29
C GLU A 612 37.45 15.06 -6.08
N VAL A 613 37.59 15.61 -4.90
CA VAL A 613 37.73 14.84 -3.66
C VAL A 613 36.89 15.48 -2.53
N TRP A 614 36.04 14.68 -1.91
CA TRP A 614 35.48 15.00 -0.61
C TRP A 614 36.30 14.29 0.47
N GLN A 615 36.74 15.01 1.50
CA GLN A 615 37.55 14.47 2.60
C GLN A 615 36.64 13.97 3.74
N GLY A 616 36.91 12.78 4.23
CA GLY A 616 36.19 12.15 5.32
C GLY A 616 35.87 10.68 5.03
N ASP A 617 35.36 9.96 6.00
CA ASP A 617 34.95 8.56 5.81
C ASP A 617 33.69 8.50 4.92
N GLY A 618 33.86 8.03 3.70
CA GLY A 618 32.80 7.89 2.71
C GLY A 618 32.18 6.50 2.68
N ARG A 619 32.66 5.55 3.47
CA ARG A 619 32.22 4.16 3.42
C ARG A 619 30.76 4.02 3.84
N LEU A 620 30.05 3.10 3.21
CA LEU A 620 28.70 2.75 3.57
C LEU A 620 28.64 2.10 4.95
N LEU A 621 27.77 2.57 5.79
CA LEU A 621 27.55 2.00 7.12
C LEU A 621 26.73 0.71 7.06
N ARG A 622 26.02 0.50 5.94
CA ARG A 622 25.18 -0.67 5.65
C ARG A 622 25.38 -1.10 4.19
N HIS A 623 25.14 -2.37 3.90
CA HIS A 623 25.00 -2.82 2.52
C HIS A 623 23.69 -2.27 1.95
N PRO A 624 23.69 -1.74 0.72
CA PRO A 624 22.44 -1.34 0.06
C PRO A 624 21.45 -2.49 0.00
N ALA A 625 20.20 -2.23 0.33
CA ALA A 625 19.16 -3.24 0.34
C ALA A 625 18.43 -3.34 -1.01
N GLU A 626 18.35 -2.22 -1.74
CA GLU A 626 17.77 -2.18 -3.07
C GLU A 626 18.78 -2.69 -4.10
N ASP A 627 18.23 -3.22 -5.18
CA ASP A 627 18.99 -3.83 -6.26
C ASP A 627 19.93 -2.84 -6.98
N LEU A 628 20.99 -3.37 -7.56
CA LEU A 628 21.87 -2.63 -8.44
C LEU A 628 21.16 -2.38 -9.79
N SER A 629 21.05 -1.13 -10.20
CA SER A 629 20.44 -0.70 -11.46
C SER A 629 21.49 -0.11 -12.40
N ILE A 630 21.44 -0.48 -13.67
CA ILE A 630 22.35 0.00 -14.70
C ILE A 630 21.59 0.88 -15.70
N ALA A 631 22.08 2.08 -15.96
CA ALA A 631 21.49 3.11 -16.80
C ALA A 631 20.17 3.73 -16.28
N PHE A 632 19.80 3.52 -15.03
CA PHE A 632 18.68 4.18 -14.33
C PHE A 632 18.84 4.00 -12.82
N ASP A 633 18.07 4.78 -12.04
CA ASP A 633 17.91 4.53 -10.60
C ASP A 633 16.58 3.81 -10.37
N SER A 634 16.56 2.83 -9.50
CA SER A 634 15.36 2.09 -9.16
C SER A 634 14.52 2.90 -8.17
N LYS A 635 13.23 2.82 -8.29
CA LYS A 635 12.11 3.38 -7.50
C LYS A 635 12.39 4.49 -6.46
N MET A 636 13.54 4.50 -5.80
CA MET A 636 13.90 5.44 -4.72
C MET A 636 15.32 5.93 -4.92
N PRO A 637 15.54 7.13 -5.45
CA PRO A 637 16.88 7.57 -5.82
C PRO A 637 17.81 7.67 -4.61
N VAL A 638 19.03 7.18 -4.78
CA VAL A 638 20.11 7.38 -3.80
C VAL A 638 20.31 8.86 -3.51
N ASP A 639 20.20 9.68 -4.55
CA ASP A 639 20.27 11.13 -4.44
C ASP A 639 18.99 11.80 -4.95
N PRO A 640 18.17 12.42 -4.08
CA PRO A 640 16.94 13.11 -4.49
C PRO A 640 17.17 14.32 -5.37
N LYS A 641 18.42 14.81 -5.51
CA LYS A 641 18.81 15.88 -6.43
C LYS A 641 19.27 15.34 -7.79
N GLY A 642 19.39 14.03 -7.93
CA GLY A 642 19.76 13.39 -9.18
C GLY A 642 18.59 13.33 -10.17
N PRO A 643 18.89 13.06 -11.47
CA PRO A 643 17.85 12.86 -12.46
C PRO A 643 17.08 11.55 -12.21
N THR A 644 15.78 11.56 -12.51
CA THR A 644 14.93 10.34 -12.44
C THR A 644 14.90 9.58 -13.77
N ARG A 645 15.49 10.16 -14.84
CA ARG A 645 15.47 9.58 -16.17
C ARG A 645 16.63 8.61 -16.41
N ARG A 646 16.42 7.70 -17.36
CA ARG A 646 17.45 6.79 -17.83
C ARG A 646 18.59 7.55 -18.47
N PHE A 647 19.80 6.98 -18.36
CA PHE A 647 20.98 7.47 -19.05
C PHE A 647 20.80 7.32 -20.56
N ASP A 648 21.00 8.40 -21.30
CA ASP A 648 20.80 8.48 -22.76
C ASP A 648 22.09 8.28 -23.58
N GLY A 649 23.21 8.07 -22.91
CA GLY A 649 24.49 7.74 -23.54
C GLY A 649 24.75 6.21 -23.63
N THR A 650 25.92 5.85 -24.13
CA THR A 650 26.36 4.44 -24.25
C THR A 650 27.29 4.07 -23.09
N ILE A 651 26.96 3.02 -22.37
CA ILE A 651 27.81 2.40 -21.34
C ILE A 651 28.61 1.28 -22.00
N LYS A 652 29.93 1.47 -22.17
CA LYS A 652 30.85 0.47 -22.77
C LYS A 652 31.24 -0.62 -21.80
N SER A 653 31.47 -0.27 -20.55
CA SER A 653 31.76 -1.23 -19.48
C SER A 653 31.63 -0.63 -18.11
N ILE A 654 31.28 -1.47 -17.13
CA ILE A 654 31.31 -1.17 -15.70
C ILE A 654 32.21 -2.21 -15.02
N ARG A 655 33.05 -1.75 -14.11
CA ARG A 655 33.89 -2.61 -13.25
C ARG A 655 33.71 -2.13 -11.80
N PHE A 656 33.61 -3.07 -10.92
CA PHE A 656 33.49 -2.80 -9.48
C PHE A 656 34.54 -3.67 -8.75
N GLN A 657 35.23 -3.06 -7.80
CA GLN A 657 36.28 -3.73 -7.03
C GLN A 657 36.16 -3.29 -5.57
N ILE A 658 36.27 -4.22 -4.64
CA ILE A 658 36.53 -3.93 -3.23
C ILE A 658 38.02 -3.83 -3.07
N ASP A 659 38.52 -2.72 -2.51
CA ASP A 659 39.94 -2.39 -2.39
C ASP A 659 40.54 -2.94 -1.10
#